data_a5659c9386cfc55206d4a7c061d21000
#
_entry.id   a5659c9386cfc55206d4a7c061d21000
#
_cell.length_a   1.000
_cell.length_b   1.000
_cell.length_c   1.000
_cell.angle_alpha   90.00
_cell.angle_beta   90.00
_cell.angle_gamma   90.00
#
_symmetry.space_group_name_H-M   'P 1'
#
loop_
_entity.id
_entity.type
_entity.pdbx_description
1 polymer ?
#
loop_
_entity_poly.entity_id
_entity_poly.type
_entity_poly.pdbx_seq_one_letter_code
_entity_poly.pdbx_strand_id
1 'polypeptide(L)'
;MNKWHLISGFSTVALSSVVVVQPAFAQGTAITGVQLQQTDSGIELILETPTGKQPETFRTTYGETLIIDLINTQLQLPEGEQISQQNPAPGIASVEVVQQYSNTVRVKLVGTEEVPTAKVNTTPQGIALNVSTEMKTAEEPAPTPQQPEAGQQEPIELVVTATRTEERQEDVARSVTVIDREEIEQQANFTQNLGDILGQLVPGFGPPNLQNRTSGQTLRGRQAQILVDGVPLRTNGAVDIQTRFIAPSAIERIEVVRGPTAVFGGEAKGGVINIITRQPTEQAFEATTKIGVGAALGGLQGDSFSNEQQQTIAFNQEAFDFTFTFSRNDTGSFFDAEGDRVAPTNATLDKTKTLNFLGKFGVDFTEQQRLQFTFNYTRDRREDLDFTAQASDEERGKAVAVEGDLSYEDETEPKINNTILNLNYTHEDLLGSEIKAQAYFRDTFKRTRTPNRRFVNFGPIGTVVNSETDNQTWGGRLQADTSLGNDSSVLWGIDYESQDAGNQTFNKLDVDALNEQGTVRKVGEIPILPEFDFDKLGLFAQVQWELNDRLRLSGGLRHERFTLNLEEDFNNVVGSTIEAGEENFNETLFNLGLVYNFSEQINGFAKFSQGFSAPPFGDVISIAPNFAIGNNFDEIQPEKVDEYEIGLRGNWDNINASLSAFYNFSALGANLIVPSEPGEISRLARAPQRVYGVEATLDWQIEDNWQIGGIVSWNEGDSDNDDDGDFQPLSTGQIQPLKVTAYLENQTAPDWRNRLQLLVVGSRDRAFEEDVDVSPINSYAVLDYLSRIKLGQGTLQIGVENLLDNQYLPAVSQSSLAGNLPQNAFAASGRRLTINYSLSW
;
A
#
# COMPACT_ATOMS: atom_id res chain seq x y z
N MET A 1 -4.97 -4.52 41.16
CA MET A 1 -6.09 -5.28 41.76
C MET A 1 -7.15 -5.48 40.70
N ASN A 2 -7.32 -6.72 40.26
CA ASN A 2 -8.40 -7.23 39.41
C ASN A 2 -8.69 -6.46 38.12
N LYS A 3 -7.89 -6.68 37.11
CA LYS A 3 -8.27 -6.42 35.71
C LYS A 3 -8.43 -7.75 34.98
N TRP A 4 -9.59 -7.99 34.56
CA TRP A 4 -10.19 -8.79 33.51
C TRP A 4 -9.26 -9.69 32.66
N HIS A 5 -8.97 -10.90 33.16
CA HIS A 5 -8.62 -12.04 32.32
C HIS A 5 -9.90 -12.63 31.74
N LEU A 6 -10.31 -12.16 30.58
CA LEU A 6 -11.41 -12.73 29.81
C LEU A 6 -11.11 -12.59 28.33
N ILE A 7 -10.20 -13.39 27.79
CA ILE A 7 -10.13 -13.92 26.42
C ILE A 7 -8.98 -14.95 26.39
N SER A 8 -9.08 -16.00 27.21
CA SER A 8 -8.33 -17.23 26.99
C SER A 8 -9.29 -18.42 27.10
N GLY A 9 -10.19 -18.52 26.13
CA GLY A 9 -11.23 -19.56 26.17
C GLY A 9 -11.91 -19.80 24.83
N PHE A 10 -11.24 -19.56 23.69
CA PHE A 10 -11.73 -19.98 22.38
C PHE A 10 -10.65 -20.77 21.62
N SER A 11 -10.25 -21.87 22.23
CA SER A 11 -9.55 -22.92 21.50
C SER A 11 -10.28 -24.22 21.82
N THR A 12 -10.68 -24.92 20.75
CA THR A 12 -11.41 -26.19 20.75
C THR A 12 -12.91 -26.08 21.03
N VAL A 13 -13.70 -25.82 19.98
CA VAL A 13 -14.91 -26.55 19.55
C VAL A 13 -15.43 -25.85 18.29
N ALA A 14 -15.07 -26.31 17.11
CA ALA A 14 -15.84 -26.12 15.87
C ALA A 14 -15.23 -26.96 14.72
N LEU A 15 -15.17 -28.27 14.93
CA LEU A 15 -14.90 -29.22 13.86
C LEU A 15 -15.80 -30.43 14.10
N SER A 16 -17.12 -30.26 13.89
CA SER A 16 -18.01 -31.39 13.59
C SER A 16 -19.43 -30.83 13.42
N SER A 17 -19.77 -30.49 12.23
CA SER A 17 -21.05 -30.61 11.55
C SER A 17 -21.03 -29.71 10.31
N VAL A 18 -20.45 -30.21 9.24
CA VAL A 18 -20.83 -29.78 7.90
C VAL A 18 -22.24 -30.33 7.69
N VAL A 19 -23.23 -29.52 8.05
CA VAL A 19 -24.56 -29.66 7.49
C VAL A 19 -24.41 -29.25 6.05
N VAL A 20 -24.41 -30.20 5.15
CA VAL A 20 -24.63 -29.97 3.72
C VAL A 20 -26.07 -29.44 3.63
N VAL A 21 -26.22 -28.13 3.75
CA VAL A 21 -27.41 -27.46 3.25
C VAL A 21 -27.27 -27.53 1.73
N GLN A 22 -28.03 -28.40 1.11
CA GLN A 22 -28.26 -28.30 -0.34
C GLN A 22 -28.78 -26.88 -0.59
N PRO A 23 -28.13 -26.08 -1.43
CA PRO A 23 -28.67 -24.78 -1.79
C PRO A 23 -30.03 -25.04 -2.47
N ALA A 24 -31.08 -24.46 -1.93
CA ALA A 24 -32.30 -24.29 -2.67
C ALA A 24 -31.96 -23.36 -3.85
N PHE A 25 -31.77 -23.95 -5.02
CA PHE A 25 -31.62 -23.19 -6.25
C PHE A 25 -32.83 -22.29 -6.38
N ALA A 26 -32.63 -20.96 -6.36
CA ALA A 26 -33.62 -20.04 -6.81
C ALA A 26 -33.99 -20.47 -8.24
N GLN A 27 -35.27 -20.68 -8.53
CA GLN A 27 -35.72 -21.09 -9.85
C GLN A 27 -35.33 -20.00 -10.84
N GLY A 28 -34.32 -20.26 -11.66
CA GLY A 28 -33.90 -19.36 -12.74
C GLY A 28 -35.10 -19.13 -13.69
N THR A 29 -35.10 -18.00 -14.35
CA THR A 29 -36.15 -17.66 -15.36
C THR A 29 -36.03 -18.62 -16.53
N ALA A 30 -37.05 -19.40 -16.83
CA ALA A 30 -37.08 -20.29 -17.98
C ALA A 30 -37.52 -19.51 -19.23
N ILE A 31 -36.76 -19.59 -20.32
CA ILE A 31 -37.12 -19.14 -21.66
C ILE A 31 -37.77 -20.32 -22.38
N THR A 32 -39.09 -20.24 -22.56
CA THR A 32 -39.90 -21.37 -23.09
C THR A 32 -40.21 -21.23 -24.56
N GLY A 33 -39.94 -20.08 -25.14
CA GLY A 33 -40.10 -19.80 -26.58
C GLY A 33 -39.24 -18.63 -27.04
N VAL A 34 -38.88 -18.64 -28.29
CA VAL A 34 -38.13 -17.54 -28.94
C VAL A 34 -38.86 -17.19 -30.25
N GLN A 35 -39.36 -15.95 -30.33
CA GLN A 35 -39.97 -15.43 -31.54
C GLN A 35 -39.11 -14.32 -32.13
N LEU A 36 -38.95 -14.33 -33.46
CA LEU A 36 -38.22 -13.30 -34.16
C LEU A 36 -39.17 -12.65 -35.20
N GLN A 37 -39.34 -11.34 -35.09
CA GLN A 37 -40.14 -10.54 -35.97
C GLN A 37 -39.31 -9.46 -36.66
N GLN A 38 -39.47 -9.29 -37.96
CA GLN A 38 -38.82 -8.22 -38.70
C GLN A 38 -39.59 -6.90 -38.49
N THR A 39 -38.84 -5.82 -38.23
CA THR A 39 -39.36 -4.46 -38.05
C THR A 39 -38.83 -3.54 -39.14
N ASP A 40 -39.35 -2.33 -39.24
CA ASP A 40 -38.92 -1.35 -40.26
C ASP A 40 -37.45 -0.91 -40.05
N SER A 41 -36.88 -1.07 -38.82
CA SER A 41 -35.52 -0.66 -38.46
C SER A 41 -34.60 -1.81 -38.11
N GLY A 42 -35.03 -3.09 -38.23
CA GLY A 42 -34.22 -4.26 -37.86
C GLY A 42 -35.09 -5.46 -37.47
N ILE A 43 -34.88 -6.02 -36.29
CA ILE A 43 -35.65 -7.16 -35.76
C ILE A 43 -36.08 -6.92 -34.32
N GLU A 44 -37.18 -7.51 -33.91
CA GLU A 44 -37.58 -7.70 -32.54
C GLU A 44 -37.45 -9.19 -32.18
N LEU A 45 -36.60 -9.52 -31.21
CA LEU A 45 -36.44 -10.85 -30.67
C LEU A 45 -37.15 -10.96 -29.33
N ILE A 46 -38.22 -11.75 -29.25
CA ILE A 46 -39.04 -11.94 -28.06
C ILE A 46 -38.64 -13.29 -27.45
N LEU A 47 -38.14 -13.25 -26.21
CA LEU A 47 -37.84 -14.42 -25.39
C LEU A 47 -38.97 -14.63 -24.40
N GLU A 48 -39.78 -15.65 -24.63
CA GLU A 48 -40.96 -15.93 -23.83
C GLU A 48 -40.61 -16.47 -22.46
N THR A 49 -41.04 -15.79 -21.39
CA THR A 49 -40.79 -16.19 -20.01
C THR A 49 -42.11 -16.27 -19.21
N PRO A 50 -42.29 -17.34 -18.37
CA PRO A 50 -43.57 -17.51 -17.62
C PRO A 50 -43.78 -16.46 -16.52
N THR A 51 -42.74 -15.74 -16.09
CA THR A 51 -42.71 -14.91 -14.88
C THR A 51 -42.24 -13.51 -15.19
N GLY A 52 -42.56 -12.79 -16.10
CA GLY A 52 -42.37 -11.35 -16.32
C GLY A 52 -41.20 -10.64 -15.59
N LYS A 53 -40.27 -11.38 -14.97
CA LYS A 53 -39.06 -10.86 -14.36
C LYS A 53 -38.02 -10.64 -15.44
N GLN A 54 -37.44 -9.46 -15.46
CA GLN A 54 -36.29 -9.13 -16.31
C GLN A 54 -35.06 -9.83 -15.74
N PRO A 55 -34.41 -10.71 -16.50
CA PRO A 55 -33.11 -11.24 -16.08
C PRO A 55 -32.06 -10.15 -16.18
N GLU A 56 -31.01 -10.30 -15.40
CA GLU A 56 -29.83 -9.47 -15.52
C GLU A 56 -29.18 -9.71 -16.89
N THR A 57 -28.83 -8.63 -17.59
CA THR A 57 -28.28 -8.71 -18.94
C THR A 57 -26.87 -8.15 -19.00
N PHE A 58 -25.91 -8.95 -19.43
CA PHE A 58 -24.58 -8.51 -19.74
C PHE A 58 -24.38 -8.37 -21.25
N ARG A 59 -23.73 -7.29 -21.72
CA ARG A 59 -23.54 -7.01 -23.14
C ARG A 59 -22.05 -6.89 -23.46
N THR A 60 -21.65 -7.57 -24.53
CA THR A 60 -20.28 -7.50 -25.05
C THR A 60 -20.33 -7.40 -26.56
N THR A 61 -19.45 -6.60 -27.15
CA THR A 61 -19.31 -6.51 -28.60
C THR A 61 -17.93 -7.08 -29.01
N TYR A 62 -17.92 -7.85 -30.11
CA TYR A 62 -16.68 -8.39 -30.67
C TYR A 62 -16.75 -8.35 -32.19
N GLY A 63 -15.94 -7.52 -32.85
CA GLY A 63 -16.06 -7.25 -34.28
C GLY A 63 -17.46 -6.76 -34.61
N GLU A 64 -18.12 -7.36 -35.61
CA GLU A 64 -19.50 -7.06 -36.03
C GLU A 64 -20.56 -7.78 -35.19
N THR A 65 -20.17 -8.36 -34.04
CA THR A 65 -21.05 -9.19 -33.23
C THR A 65 -21.41 -8.50 -31.93
N LEU A 66 -22.69 -8.39 -31.60
CA LEU A 66 -23.24 -8.07 -30.29
C LEU A 66 -23.61 -9.37 -29.58
N ILE A 67 -23.09 -9.58 -28.39
CA ILE A 67 -23.42 -10.69 -27.50
C ILE A 67 -24.18 -10.13 -26.31
N ILE A 68 -25.29 -10.76 -25.97
CA ILE A 68 -26.12 -10.43 -24.79
C ILE A 68 -26.29 -11.71 -23.99
N ASP A 69 -25.72 -11.77 -22.82
CA ASP A 69 -25.89 -12.85 -21.86
C ASP A 69 -27.01 -12.52 -20.87
N LEU A 70 -27.92 -13.43 -20.74
CA LEU A 70 -29.06 -13.37 -19.83
C LEU A 70 -28.74 -14.27 -18.64
N ILE A 71 -28.41 -13.67 -17.51
CA ILE A 71 -27.98 -14.37 -16.29
C ILE A 71 -29.20 -14.93 -15.54
N ASN A 72 -28.99 -16.04 -14.82
CA ASN A 72 -30.06 -16.77 -14.12
C ASN A 72 -31.21 -17.21 -15.01
N THR A 73 -30.90 -17.56 -16.26
CA THR A 73 -31.87 -18.03 -17.25
C THR A 73 -31.53 -19.44 -17.76
N GLN A 74 -32.54 -20.20 -18.08
CA GLN A 74 -32.44 -21.51 -18.71
C GLN A 74 -33.27 -21.55 -19.99
N LEU A 75 -32.70 -22.07 -21.08
CA LEU A 75 -33.40 -22.26 -22.34
C LEU A 75 -34.16 -23.60 -22.29
N GLN A 76 -35.48 -23.54 -22.32
CA GLN A 76 -36.40 -24.72 -22.29
C GLN A 76 -37.33 -24.70 -23.49
N LEU A 77 -36.76 -24.86 -24.68
CA LEU A 77 -37.50 -24.82 -25.92
C LEU A 77 -38.20 -26.15 -26.17
N PRO A 78 -39.39 -26.14 -26.78
CA PRO A 78 -40.13 -27.37 -27.16
C PRO A 78 -39.40 -28.22 -28.22
N GLU A 79 -38.59 -27.61 -29.06
CA GLU A 79 -37.82 -28.24 -30.14
C GLU A 79 -36.39 -27.73 -30.15
N GLY A 80 -35.43 -28.49 -29.52
CA GLY A 80 -34.00 -28.27 -29.64
C GLY A 80 -33.41 -27.43 -28.51
N GLU A 81 -32.06 -27.36 -28.45
CA GLU A 81 -31.27 -26.67 -27.43
C GLU A 81 -30.75 -25.29 -27.85
N GLN A 82 -31.06 -24.88 -29.10
CA GLN A 82 -30.62 -23.58 -29.65
C GLN A 82 -31.53 -23.14 -30.81
N ILE A 83 -31.61 -21.84 -31.04
CA ILE A 83 -32.22 -21.23 -32.23
C ILE A 83 -31.16 -20.43 -32.98
N SER A 84 -31.05 -20.64 -34.30
CA SER A 84 -30.18 -19.86 -35.17
C SER A 84 -30.92 -19.48 -36.46
N GLN A 85 -30.84 -18.21 -36.85
CA GLN A 85 -31.42 -17.71 -38.09
C GLN A 85 -30.40 -16.85 -38.84
N GLN A 86 -30.21 -17.13 -40.13
CA GLN A 86 -29.33 -16.38 -41.01
C GLN A 86 -30.11 -15.32 -41.78
N ASN A 87 -29.49 -14.14 -41.92
CA ASN A 87 -30.05 -12.97 -42.64
C ASN A 87 -31.50 -12.63 -42.22
N PRO A 88 -31.78 -12.43 -40.90
CA PRO A 88 -33.14 -12.19 -40.44
C PRO A 88 -33.72 -10.83 -40.88
N ALA A 89 -32.84 -9.83 -41.12
CA ALA A 89 -33.20 -8.52 -41.67
C ALA A 89 -31.97 -7.87 -42.36
N PRO A 90 -32.21 -6.83 -43.20
CA PRO A 90 -31.10 -6.06 -43.77
C PRO A 90 -30.20 -5.49 -42.66
N GLY A 91 -28.87 -5.65 -42.80
CA GLY A 91 -27.89 -5.21 -41.83
C GLY A 91 -27.58 -6.22 -40.70
N ILE A 92 -28.33 -7.34 -40.58
CA ILE A 92 -28.10 -8.40 -39.59
C ILE A 92 -27.81 -9.71 -40.33
N ALA A 93 -26.56 -10.19 -40.18
CA ALA A 93 -26.08 -11.41 -40.81
C ALA A 93 -26.61 -12.69 -40.12
N SER A 94 -26.69 -12.72 -38.81
CA SER A 94 -27.24 -13.87 -38.07
C SER A 94 -27.70 -13.50 -36.65
N VAL A 95 -28.66 -14.28 -36.17
CA VAL A 95 -29.13 -14.29 -34.77
C VAL A 95 -28.99 -15.71 -34.26
N GLU A 96 -28.43 -15.87 -33.09
CA GLU A 96 -28.27 -17.16 -32.41
C GLU A 96 -28.67 -17.00 -30.92
N VAL A 97 -29.48 -17.94 -30.41
CA VAL A 97 -29.86 -18.03 -28.97
C VAL A 97 -29.51 -19.43 -28.51
N VAL A 98 -28.65 -19.52 -27.52
CA VAL A 98 -28.06 -20.79 -27.05
C VAL A 98 -27.92 -20.81 -25.54
N GLN A 99 -28.07 -21.96 -24.91
CA GLN A 99 -27.69 -22.16 -23.51
C GLN A 99 -26.14 -22.14 -23.44
N GLN A 100 -25.57 -21.08 -22.93
CA GLN A 100 -24.10 -20.92 -22.84
C GLN A 100 -23.50 -21.64 -21.63
N TYR A 101 -24.18 -21.50 -20.48
CA TYR A 101 -23.86 -22.17 -19.22
C TYR A 101 -25.15 -22.69 -18.57
N SER A 102 -25.06 -23.47 -17.52
CA SER A 102 -26.23 -24.08 -16.86
C SER A 102 -27.28 -23.08 -16.37
N ASN A 103 -26.90 -21.81 -16.21
CA ASN A 103 -27.75 -20.73 -15.74
C ASN A 103 -27.69 -19.44 -16.61
N THR A 104 -27.14 -19.51 -17.84
CA THR A 104 -26.95 -18.34 -18.69
C THR A 104 -27.33 -18.67 -20.12
N VAL A 105 -28.26 -17.89 -20.67
CA VAL A 105 -28.65 -17.95 -22.08
C VAL A 105 -27.96 -16.83 -22.83
N ARG A 106 -27.29 -17.15 -23.91
CA ARG A 106 -26.56 -16.21 -24.76
C ARG A 106 -27.38 -15.91 -26.03
N VAL A 107 -27.55 -14.63 -26.30
CA VAL A 107 -28.05 -14.12 -27.59
C VAL A 107 -26.89 -13.50 -28.33
N LYS A 108 -26.59 -14.02 -29.51
CA LYS A 108 -25.51 -13.52 -30.39
C LYS A 108 -26.13 -12.92 -31.64
N LEU A 109 -25.81 -11.69 -31.94
CA LEU A 109 -26.31 -10.90 -33.05
C LEU A 109 -25.09 -10.46 -33.89
N VAL A 110 -25.03 -10.90 -35.13
CA VAL A 110 -23.94 -10.56 -36.04
C VAL A 110 -24.48 -9.58 -37.07
N GLY A 111 -23.83 -8.42 -37.18
CA GLY A 111 -24.14 -7.45 -38.25
C GLY A 111 -23.46 -7.83 -39.56
N THR A 112 -23.86 -7.19 -40.66
CA THR A 112 -23.24 -7.39 -41.98
C THR A 112 -22.06 -6.46 -42.21
N GLU A 113 -22.06 -5.26 -41.65
CA GLU A 113 -21.05 -4.22 -41.83
C GLU A 113 -20.79 -3.43 -40.52
N GLU A 114 -21.75 -3.40 -39.62
CA GLU A 114 -21.66 -2.70 -38.32
C GLU A 114 -22.26 -3.57 -37.22
N VAL A 115 -21.82 -3.31 -35.95
CA VAL A 115 -22.38 -3.98 -34.77
C VAL A 115 -23.84 -3.59 -34.59
N PRO A 116 -24.80 -4.54 -34.50
CA PRO A 116 -26.18 -4.23 -34.21
C PRO A 116 -26.33 -3.61 -32.80
N THR A 117 -27.20 -2.63 -32.68
CA THR A 117 -27.60 -2.11 -31.35
C THR A 117 -28.85 -2.82 -30.88
N ALA A 118 -28.96 -3.15 -29.59
CA ALA A 118 -30.13 -3.79 -29.03
C ALA A 118 -30.63 -3.08 -27.78
N LYS A 119 -31.94 -2.84 -27.67
CA LYS A 119 -32.58 -2.39 -26.44
C LYS A 119 -33.38 -3.54 -25.85
N VAL A 120 -33.18 -3.82 -24.56
CA VAL A 120 -33.86 -4.85 -23.82
C VAL A 120 -35.05 -4.21 -23.10
N ASN A 121 -36.26 -4.72 -23.35
CA ASN A 121 -37.49 -4.25 -22.74
C ASN A 121 -38.26 -5.45 -22.18
N THR A 122 -38.99 -5.26 -21.09
CA THR A 122 -39.89 -6.27 -20.55
C THR A 122 -41.29 -6.10 -21.17
N THR A 123 -41.86 -7.18 -21.65
CA THR A 123 -43.21 -7.22 -22.16
C THR A 123 -44.09 -8.19 -21.37
N PRO A 124 -45.41 -8.16 -21.47
CA PRO A 124 -46.29 -9.17 -20.84
C PRO A 124 -46.04 -10.61 -21.29
N GLN A 125 -45.31 -10.81 -22.39
CA GLN A 125 -44.98 -12.11 -22.99
C GLN A 125 -43.58 -12.58 -22.62
N GLY A 126 -42.74 -11.70 -22.08
CA GLY A 126 -41.35 -12.00 -21.74
C GLY A 126 -40.38 -10.83 -21.96
N ILE A 127 -39.20 -11.11 -22.47
CA ILE A 127 -38.15 -10.13 -22.75
C ILE A 127 -38.12 -9.85 -24.25
N ALA A 128 -38.26 -8.60 -24.66
CA ALA A 128 -38.13 -8.17 -26.05
C ALA A 128 -36.76 -7.46 -26.26
N LEU A 129 -36.01 -7.93 -27.21
CA LEU A 129 -34.75 -7.34 -27.68
C LEU A 129 -35.05 -6.63 -29.01
N ASN A 130 -35.14 -5.32 -29.00
CA ASN A 130 -35.28 -4.51 -30.21
C ASN A 130 -33.91 -4.24 -30.80
N VAL A 131 -33.59 -4.89 -31.92
CA VAL A 131 -32.30 -4.84 -32.59
C VAL A 131 -32.39 -3.98 -33.83
N SER A 132 -31.50 -2.98 -33.95
CA SER A 132 -31.43 -2.09 -35.09
C SER A 132 -30.03 -1.91 -35.61
N THR A 133 -29.89 -1.62 -36.89
CA THR A 133 -28.65 -1.17 -37.53
C THR A 133 -28.89 0.22 -38.09
N GLU A 134 -28.12 1.23 -37.67
CA GLU A 134 -28.26 2.59 -38.23
C GLU A 134 -27.66 2.64 -39.65
N MET A 135 -28.48 2.80 -40.67
CA MET A 135 -28.00 3.17 -42.02
C MET A 135 -27.64 4.66 -42.02
N LYS A 136 -26.37 5.00 -42.07
CA LYS A 136 -25.91 6.33 -42.43
C LYS A 136 -26.17 6.58 -43.91
N THR A 137 -26.99 7.57 -44.19
CA THR A 137 -27.18 8.12 -45.55
C THR A 137 -25.90 8.75 -46.06
N ALA A 138 -25.45 8.33 -47.23
CA ALA A 138 -24.22 8.77 -47.86
C ALA A 138 -24.23 10.25 -48.23
N GLU A 139 -23.22 11.00 -47.77
CA GLU A 139 -22.72 12.20 -48.46
C GLU A 139 -21.21 12.39 -48.24
N GLU A 140 -20.52 12.38 -49.37
CA GLU A 140 -19.18 12.83 -49.73
C GLU A 140 -17.94 11.91 -49.51
N PRO A 141 -16.95 11.95 -50.40
CA PRO A 141 -16.06 10.78 -50.65
C PRO A 141 -14.86 10.71 -49.74
N ALA A 142 -14.54 9.49 -49.42
CA ALA A 142 -13.53 9.00 -48.50
C ALA A 142 -12.08 9.41 -48.78
N PRO A 143 -11.26 9.54 -47.74
CA PRO A 143 -9.85 9.17 -47.79
C PRO A 143 -9.67 7.68 -47.44
N THR A 144 -8.61 7.13 -47.99
CA THR A 144 -8.04 5.81 -47.98
C THR A 144 -8.23 4.98 -46.69
N PRO A 145 -8.35 3.62 -46.79
CA PRO A 145 -8.67 2.77 -45.67
C PRO A 145 -7.53 2.73 -44.63
N GLN A 146 -7.81 3.19 -43.45
CA GLN A 146 -7.01 2.92 -42.25
C GLN A 146 -7.40 1.53 -41.69
N GLN A 147 -6.39 0.77 -41.30
CA GLN A 147 -6.49 -0.48 -40.57
C GLN A 147 -7.36 -0.35 -39.33
N PRO A 148 -8.01 -1.42 -38.84
CA PRO A 148 -8.81 -1.39 -37.63
C PRO A 148 -7.96 -0.98 -36.45
N GLU A 149 -8.31 0.15 -35.84
CA GLU A 149 -7.73 0.56 -34.58
C GLU A 149 -8.04 -0.47 -33.50
N ALA A 150 -6.99 -0.95 -32.86
CA ALA A 150 -7.08 -1.71 -31.63
C ALA A 150 -7.88 -0.91 -30.61
N GLY A 151 -8.80 -1.57 -29.92
CA GLY A 151 -9.80 -0.96 -29.05
C GLY A 151 -9.17 0.11 -28.15
N GLN A 152 -9.69 1.30 -28.26
CA GLN A 152 -9.51 2.32 -27.25
C GLN A 152 -10.07 1.76 -25.94
N GLN A 153 -9.20 1.32 -25.06
CA GLN A 153 -9.55 1.27 -23.64
C GLN A 153 -9.84 2.73 -23.26
N GLU A 154 -11.04 3.00 -22.82
CA GLU A 154 -11.30 4.27 -22.14
C GLU A 154 -10.21 4.42 -21.06
N PRO A 155 -9.59 5.61 -20.91
CA PRO A 155 -8.57 5.81 -19.90
C PRO A 155 -9.15 5.35 -18.57
N ILE A 156 -8.47 4.46 -17.86
CA ILE A 156 -8.86 4.04 -16.51
C ILE A 156 -8.87 5.30 -15.69
N GLU A 157 -10.04 5.77 -15.31
CA GLU A 157 -10.21 6.94 -14.47
C GLU A 157 -9.69 6.58 -13.07
N LEU A 158 -8.46 7.03 -12.76
CA LEU A 158 -7.82 6.75 -11.47
C LEU A 158 -8.48 7.61 -10.39
N VAL A 159 -9.34 7.00 -9.60
CA VAL A 159 -9.99 7.63 -8.45
C VAL A 159 -9.09 7.53 -7.23
N VAL A 160 -8.90 8.65 -6.54
CA VAL A 160 -8.09 8.77 -5.33
C VAL A 160 -9.00 9.01 -4.14
N THR A 161 -8.88 8.21 -3.11
CA THR A 161 -9.58 8.37 -1.82
C THR A 161 -8.65 8.88 -0.71
N ALA A 162 -7.35 8.95 -0.97
CA ALA A 162 -6.36 9.48 -0.04
C ALA A 162 -6.45 11.01 0.17
N THR A 163 -7.47 11.67 -0.38
CA THR A 163 -7.88 13.05 -0.09
C THR A 163 -9.09 13.11 0.84
N ARG A 164 -9.60 11.95 1.29
CA ARG A 164 -10.84 11.68 2.05
C ARG A 164 -12.13 11.83 1.25
N THR A 165 -12.07 12.30 0.02
CA THR A 165 -13.15 12.31 -0.97
C THR A 165 -12.71 11.48 -2.18
N GLU A 166 -13.66 10.99 -2.94
CA GLU A 166 -13.37 10.34 -4.21
C GLU A 166 -13.14 11.43 -5.26
N GLU A 167 -11.91 11.54 -5.74
CA GLU A 167 -11.50 12.54 -6.72
C GLU A 167 -10.72 11.88 -7.84
N ARG A 168 -10.86 12.40 -9.06
CA ARG A 168 -9.96 11.99 -10.14
C ARG A 168 -8.54 12.49 -9.87
N GLN A 169 -7.54 11.69 -10.16
CA GLN A 169 -6.14 12.04 -9.93
C GLN A 169 -5.76 13.39 -10.56
N GLU A 170 -6.32 13.71 -11.72
CA GLU A 170 -6.06 14.96 -12.45
C GLU A 170 -6.66 16.20 -11.77
N ASP A 171 -7.69 16.03 -10.95
CA ASP A 171 -8.41 17.09 -10.24
C ASP A 171 -7.77 17.48 -8.91
N VAL A 172 -6.86 16.63 -8.42
CA VAL A 172 -6.19 16.85 -7.14
C VAL A 172 -5.03 17.85 -7.30
N ALA A 173 -5.03 18.95 -6.55
CA ALA A 173 -4.02 20.03 -6.62
C ALA A 173 -2.71 19.63 -5.91
N ARG A 174 -2.17 18.43 -6.17
CA ARG A 174 -0.91 17.91 -5.59
C ARG A 174 -0.43 16.67 -6.32
N SER A 175 0.83 16.29 -6.11
CA SER A 175 1.35 15.04 -6.65
C SER A 175 0.74 13.82 -5.97
N VAL A 176 0.13 12.95 -6.76
CA VAL A 176 -0.47 11.68 -6.33
C VAL A 176 0.08 10.55 -7.18
N THR A 177 0.29 9.40 -6.56
CA THR A 177 0.61 8.14 -7.25
C THR A 177 -0.40 7.09 -6.79
N VAL A 178 -1.02 6.43 -7.74
CA VAL A 178 -1.85 5.25 -7.49
C VAL A 178 -1.11 4.04 -8.04
N ILE A 179 -0.88 3.05 -7.22
CA ILE A 179 -0.26 1.78 -7.58
C ILE A 179 -1.37 0.75 -7.54
N ASP A 180 -1.69 0.20 -8.68
CA ASP A 180 -2.74 -0.80 -8.80
C ASP A 180 -2.27 -2.19 -8.34
N ARG A 181 -3.24 -3.09 -8.27
CA ARG A 181 -3.00 -4.47 -7.87
C ARG A 181 -2.02 -5.21 -8.80
N GLU A 182 -2.09 -4.96 -10.11
CA GLU A 182 -1.22 -5.64 -11.06
C GLU A 182 0.24 -5.25 -10.84
N GLU A 183 0.53 -3.97 -10.64
CA GLU A 183 1.87 -3.47 -10.31
C GLU A 183 2.37 -4.01 -8.97
N ILE A 184 1.50 -4.05 -7.93
CA ILE A 184 1.85 -4.64 -6.63
C ILE A 184 2.19 -6.13 -6.78
N GLU A 185 1.39 -6.89 -7.52
CA GLU A 185 1.62 -8.32 -7.77
C GLU A 185 2.87 -8.57 -8.61
N GLN A 186 3.21 -7.68 -9.55
CA GLN A 186 4.46 -7.75 -10.31
C GLN A 186 5.68 -7.56 -9.39
N GLN A 187 5.68 -6.54 -8.53
CA GLN A 187 6.76 -6.30 -7.58
C GLN A 187 6.84 -7.39 -6.49
N ALA A 188 5.71 -7.95 -6.10
CA ALA A 188 5.65 -9.05 -5.14
C ALA A 188 6.31 -10.36 -5.63
N ASN A 189 6.64 -10.47 -6.94
CA ASN A 189 7.49 -11.55 -7.44
C ASN A 189 8.97 -11.39 -7.05
N PHE A 190 9.42 -10.18 -6.75
CA PHE A 190 10.79 -9.90 -6.33
C PHE A 190 10.87 -9.80 -4.81
N THR A 191 9.94 -9.08 -4.19
CA THR A 191 9.97 -8.82 -2.74
C THR A 191 8.57 -8.84 -2.14
N GLN A 192 8.44 -9.41 -0.94
CA GLN A 192 7.21 -9.34 -0.13
C GLN A 192 7.25 -8.16 0.87
N ASN A 193 8.28 -7.31 0.80
CA ASN A 193 8.43 -6.13 1.62
C ASN A 193 7.76 -4.92 0.95
N LEU A 194 6.71 -4.41 1.55
CA LEU A 194 5.99 -3.25 1.01
C LEU A 194 6.88 -1.99 0.92
N GLY A 195 7.83 -1.82 1.84
CA GLY A 195 8.79 -0.72 1.79
C GLY A 195 9.66 -0.74 0.52
N ASP A 196 10.08 -1.92 0.07
CA ASP A 196 10.84 -2.06 -1.17
C ASP A 196 9.96 -1.86 -2.41
N ILE A 197 8.71 -2.34 -2.37
CA ILE A 197 7.71 -2.08 -3.43
C ILE A 197 7.48 -0.57 -3.60
N LEU A 198 7.25 0.14 -2.51
CA LEU A 198 7.10 1.60 -2.52
C LEU A 198 8.39 2.29 -2.98
N GLY A 199 9.55 1.80 -2.54
CA GLY A 199 10.86 2.30 -2.97
C GLY A 199 11.07 2.21 -4.48
N GLN A 200 10.51 1.20 -5.13
CA GLN A 200 10.58 1.02 -6.58
C GLN A 200 9.58 1.89 -7.34
N LEU A 201 8.35 2.02 -6.82
CA LEU A 201 7.21 2.56 -7.57
C LEU A 201 6.82 4.00 -7.22
N VAL A 202 7.30 4.56 -6.10
CA VAL A 202 6.87 5.88 -5.63
C VAL A 202 7.96 6.92 -5.83
N PRO A 203 7.70 8.01 -6.62
CA PRO A 203 8.60 9.15 -6.68
C PRO A 203 8.78 9.79 -5.30
N GLY A 204 9.98 10.25 -4.98
CA GLY A 204 10.28 10.91 -3.70
C GLY A 204 10.31 10.00 -2.48
N PHE A 205 9.98 8.71 -2.62
CA PHE A 205 10.16 7.71 -1.57
C PHE A 205 11.56 7.09 -1.66
N GLY A 206 12.20 6.83 -0.51
CA GLY A 206 13.54 6.25 -0.45
C GLY A 206 13.65 4.92 -1.22
N PRO A 207 14.83 4.60 -1.79
CA PRO A 207 15.03 3.37 -2.55
C PRO A 207 14.84 2.11 -1.69
N PRO A 208 14.63 0.94 -2.31
CA PRO A 208 14.60 -0.34 -1.61
C PRO A 208 15.79 -0.50 -0.66
N ASN A 209 15.52 -0.85 0.58
CA ASN A 209 16.55 -0.96 1.63
C ASN A 209 16.76 -2.40 2.11
N LEU A 210 15.93 -3.34 1.65
CA LEU A 210 15.96 -4.76 1.99
C LEU A 210 15.82 -5.03 3.51
N GLN A 211 15.19 -4.09 4.22
CA GLN A 211 14.96 -4.17 5.66
C GLN A 211 13.45 -4.22 5.96
N ASN A 212 13.14 -4.70 7.15
CA ASN A 212 11.79 -4.67 7.68
C ASN A 212 11.43 -3.33 8.39
N ARG A 213 12.29 -2.34 8.29
CA ARG A 213 12.14 -1.00 8.89
C ARG A 213 11.98 0.05 7.82
N THR A 214 11.29 1.11 8.16
CA THR A 214 11.16 2.31 7.32
C THR A 214 12.35 3.28 7.45
N SER A 215 13.37 2.91 8.21
CA SER A 215 14.60 3.70 8.33
C SER A 215 15.22 3.95 6.96
N GLY A 216 15.50 5.22 6.64
CA GLY A 216 16.00 5.62 5.33
C GLY A 216 14.93 5.56 4.20
N GLN A 217 13.68 5.27 4.50
CA GLN A 217 12.56 5.31 3.55
C GLN A 217 11.62 6.46 3.89
N THR A 218 12.10 7.67 3.73
CA THR A 218 11.32 8.89 3.85
C THR A 218 10.58 9.20 2.54
N LEU A 219 9.52 9.96 2.62
CA LEU A 219 8.84 10.56 1.49
C LEU A 219 9.20 12.05 1.43
N ARG A 220 9.93 12.47 0.39
CA ARG A 220 10.45 13.84 0.27
C ARG A 220 11.27 14.28 1.50
N GLY A 221 12.13 13.39 2.02
CA GLY A 221 12.97 13.66 3.18
C GLY A 221 12.23 13.71 4.52
N ARG A 222 10.94 13.34 4.57
CA ARG A 222 10.12 13.35 5.78
C ARG A 222 9.34 12.05 5.93
N GLN A 223 8.94 11.74 7.17
CA GLN A 223 8.14 10.54 7.42
C GLN A 223 6.72 10.70 6.88
N ALA A 224 6.23 9.67 6.19
CA ALA A 224 4.86 9.59 5.72
C ALA A 224 3.94 8.93 6.76
N GLN A 225 2.68 9.32 6.75
CA GLN A 225 1.61 8.62 7.46
C GLN A 225 1.16 7.44 6.62
N ILE A 226 1.31 6.21 7.14
CA ILE A 226 0.82 5.00 6.49
C ILE A 226 -0.52 4.61 7.10
N LEU A 227 -1.51 4.35 6.24
CA LEU A 227 -2.85 3.95 6.61
C LEU A 227 -3.19 2.60 5.96
N VAL A 228 -4.05 1.81 6.60
CA VAL A 228 -4.73 0.65 6.00
C VAL A 228 -6.23 0.87 6.10
N ASP A 229 -6.91 1.00 4.95
CA ASP A 229 -8.34 1.39 4.87
C ASP A 229 -8.66 2.60 5.78
N GLY A 230 -7.77 3.61 5.77
CA GLY A 230 -7.88 4.82 6.59
C GLY A 230 -7.45 4.67 8.04
N VAL A 231 -7.12 3.48 8.55
CA VAL A 231 -6.63 3.26 9.93
C VAL A 231 -5.14 3.60 10.02
N PRO A 232 -4.71 4.54 10.86
CA PRO A 232 -3.30 4.91 11.01
C PRO A 232 -2.46 3.76 11.58
N LEU A 233 -1.28 3.54 10.99
CA LEU A 233 -0.35 2.50 11.45
C LEU A 233 0.74 3.02 12.38
N ARG A 234 0.95 4.34 12.44
CA ARG A 234 1.96 4.93 13.29
C ARG A 234 1.49 5.01 14.74
N THR A 235 2.43 4.77 15.67
CA THR A 235 2.28 5.03 17.10
C THR A 235 3.38 5.97 17.55
N ASN A 236 3.18 6.70 18.63
CA ASN A 236 4.21 7.51 19.27
C ASN A 236 5.25 6.71 20.08
N GLY A 237 5.12 5.40 20.10
CA GLY A 237 6.17 4.48 20.54
C GLY A 237 7.13 4.12 19.41
N ALA A 238 8.32 3.63 19.74
CA ALA A 238 9.42 3.31 18.81
C ALA A 238 9.12 2.10 17.88
N VAL A 239 8.06 2.15 17.07
CA VAL A 239 7.70 1.09 16.13
C VAL A 239 7.78 1.61 14.70
N ASP A 240 8.87 1.32 13.99
CA ASP A 240 9.18 1.75 12.63
C ASP A 240 9.05 0.63 11.59
N ILE A 241 8.07 -0.26 11.76
CA ILE A 241 7.87 -1.48 10.96
C ILE A 241 6.52 -1.52 10.25
N GLN A 242 5.89 -0.37 10.00
CA GLN A 242 4.51 -0.27 9.50
C GLN A 242 4.32 -0.99 8.16
N THR A 243 5.36 -1.06 7.32
CA THR A 243 5.34 -1.78 6.03
C THR A 243 5.25 -3.31 6.18
N ARG A 244 5.30 -3.85 7.40
CA ARG A 244 5.15 -5.29 7.70
C ARG A 244 3.78 -5.66 8.25
N PHE A 245 2.88 -4.70 8.44
CA PHE A 245 1.58 -4.94 9.04
C PHE A 245 0.51 -5.46 8.08
N ILE A 246 0.83 -5.50 6.78
CA ILE A 246 -0.05 -6.05 5.75
C ILE A 246 0.77 -6.75 4.68
N ALA A 247 0.29 -7.90 4.20
CA ALA A 247 0.92 -8.60 3.08
C ALA A 247 0.51 -7.98 1.74
N PRO A 248 1.41 -7.89 0.72
CA PRO A 248 1.06 -7.41 -0.61
C PRO A 248 -0.15 -8.12 -1.22
N SER A 249 -0.33 -9.40 -0.92
CA SER A 249 -1.47 -10.21 -1.36
C SER A 249 -2.84 -9.74 -0.85
N ALA A 250 -2.88 -9.00 0.25
CA ALA A 250 -4.09 -8.45 0.85
C ALA A 250 -4.44 -7.05 0.32
N ILE A 251 -3.62 -6.50 -0.58
CA ILE A 251 -3.75 -5.12 -1.07
C ILE A 251 -4.48 -5.10 -2.42
N GLU A 252 -5.40 -4.17 -2.59
CA GLU A 252 -6.08 -3.86 -3.84
C GLU A 252 -5.33 -2.77 -4.61
N ARG A 253 -5.01 -1.66 -3.93
CA ARG A 253 -4.22 -0.58 -4.46
C ARG A 253 -3.56 0.21 -3.34
N ILE A 254 -2.55 0.99 -3.69
CA ILE A 254 -1.90 1.93 -2.79
C ILE A 254 -2.00 3.33 -3.38
N GLU A 255 -2.50 4.25 -2.58
CA GLU A 255 -2.62 5.66 -2.94
C GLU A 255 -1.60 6.47 -2.15
N VAL A 256 -0.69 7.15 -2.84
CA VAL A 256 0.36 7.96 -2.23
C VAL A 256 0.12 9.43 -2.54
N VAL A 257 -0.23 10.19 -1.54
CA VAL A 257 -0.36 11.65 -1.60
C VAL A 257 0.91 12.26 -1.03
N ARG A 258 1.67 12.93 -1.89
CA ARG A 258 2.98 13.49 -1.51
C ARG A 258 2.86 14.88 -0.90
N GLY A 259 3.73 15.13 0.08
CA GLY A 259 3.75 16.36 0.86
C GLY A 259 2.66 16.44 1.92
N PRO A 260 2.77 17.41 2.83
CA PRO A 260 1.86 17.55 3.97
C PRO A 260 0.40 17.69 3.56
N THR A 261 -0.49 17.23 4.41
CA THR A 261 -1.94 17.40 4.22
C THR A 261 -2.64 17.64 5.54
N ALA A 262 -3.32 18.78 5.64
CA ALA A 262 -4.06 19.14 6.83
C ALA A 262 -5.22 18.16 7.10
N VAL A 263 -5.84 17.62 6.05
CA VAL A 263 -7.06 16.79 6.17
C VAL A 263 -6.82 15.51 6.99
N PHE A 264 -5.64 14.88 6.88
CA PHE A 264 -5.32 13.65 7.63
C PHE A 264 -4.75 13.89 9.02
N GLY A 265 -4.47 15.12 9.36
CA GLY A 265 -3.99 15.52 10.69
C GLY A 265 -2.50 15.25 10.92
N GLY A 266 -2.15 15.20 12.19
CA GLY A 266 -0.78 14.96 12.63
C GLY A 266 -0.17 13.69 12.06
N GLU A 267 1.16 13.67 11.98
CA GLU A 267 1.98 12.59 11.43
C GLU A 267 2.09 12.54 9.89
N ALA A 268 1.34 13.39 9.14
CA ALA A 268 1.36 13.44 7.68
C ALA A 268 2.31 14.51 7.11
N LYS A 269 3.47 14.75 7.76
CA LYS A 269 4.42 15.80 7.35
C LYS A 269 5.15 15.51 6.04
N GLY A 270 5.34 14.25 5.68
CA GLY A 270 5.90 13.83 4.38
C GLY A 270 4.82 13.49 3.35
N GLY A 271 3.59 13.29 3.80
CA GLY A 271 2.47 12.85 2.99
C GLY A 271 1.74 11.66 3.58
N VAL A 272 0.84 11.09 2.80
CA VAL A 272 0.00 9.96 3.19
C VAL A 272 0.19 8.81 2.20
N ILE A 273 0.35 7.60 2.71
CA ILE A 273 0.34 6.34 1.97
C ILE A 273 -0.88 5.56 2.47
N ASN A 274 -1.96 5.57 1.71
CA ASN A 274 -3.17 4.84 2.05
C ASN A 274 -3.23 3.51 1.30
N ILE A 275 -3.18 2.43 2.05
CA ILE A 275 -3.23 1.07 1.55
C ILE A 275 -4.69 0.64 1.58
N ILE A 276 -5.28 0.45 0.43
CA ILE A 276 -6.64 -0.07 0.29
C ILE A 276 -6.56 -1.59 0.19
N THR A 277 -7.20 -2.27 1.12
CA THR A 277 -7.23 -3.74 1.12
C THR A 277 -8.17 -4.29 0.06
N ARG A 278 -8.00 -5.58 -0.29
CA ARG A 278 -8.82 -6.30 -1.26
C ARG A 278 -10.28 -5.96 -1.09
N GLN A 279 -10.91 -5.59 -2.22
CA GLN A 279 -12.34 -5.30 -2.30
C GLN A 279 -13.12 -6.57 -2.66
N PRO A 280 -14.41 -6.61 -2.37
CA PRO A 280 -15.30 -7.63 -2.89
C PRO A 280 -15.26 -7.68 -4.42
N THR A 281 -15.42 -8.87 -4.98
CA THR A 281 -15.53 -9.04 -6.43
C THR A 281 -16.90 -8.59 -6.94
N GLU A 282 -16.98 -8.18 -8.20
CA GLU A 282 -18.27 -7.96 -8.89
C GLU A 282 -18.94 -9.28 -9.27
N GLN A 283 -18.20 -10.38 -9.26
CA GLN A 283 -18.72 -11.71 -9.53
C GLN A 283 -19.41 -12.30 -8.30
N ALA A 284 -20.42 -13.14 -8.49
CA ALA A 284 -21.10 -13.82 -7.38
C ALA A 284 -20.14 -14.68 -6.54
N PHE A 285 -19.07 -15.19 -7.16
CA PHE A 285 -17.99 -15.94 -6.49
C PHE A 285 -16.71 -15.85 -7.30
N GLU A 286 -15.61 -15.63 -6.61
CA GLU A 286 -14.25 -15.69 -7.16
C GLU A 286 -13.33 -16.36 -6.15
N ALA A 287 -12.49 -17.25 -6.61
CA ALA A 287 -11.42 -17.78 -5.78
C ALA A 287 -10.09 -17.75 -6.54
N THR A 288 -9.01 -17.32 -5.86
CA THR A 288 -7.67 -17.28 -6.42
C THR A 288 -6.70 -18.01 -5.49
N THR A 289 -5.98 -18.97 -6.05
CA THR A 289 -4.91 -19.71 -5.36
C THR A 289 -3.59 -19.36 -6.03
N LYS A 290 -2.58 -18.92 -5.25
CA LYS A 290 -1.21 -18.68 -5.72
C LYS A 290 -0.25 -19.53 -4.91
N ILE A 291 0.69 -20.16 -5.61
CA ILE A 291 1.80 -20.92 -5.04
C ILE A 291 3.09 -20.43 -5.67
N GLY A 292 4.08 -20.15 -4.84
CA GLY A 292 5.37 -19.65 -5.28
C GLY A 292 6.54 -20.35 -4.62
N VAL A 293 7.67 -20.38 -5.34
CA VAL A 293 8.96 -20.84 -4.84
C VAL A 293 10.05 -19.88 -5.32
N GLY A 294 11.05 -19.65 -4.47
CA GLY A 294 12.19 -18.81 -4.78
C GLY A 294 13.48 -19.40 -4.30
N ALA A 295 14.61 -19.02 -4.90
CA ALA A 295 15.94 -19.42 -4.49
C ALA A 295 17.00 -18.42 -4.95
N ALA A 296 18.10 -18.29 -4.18
CA ALA A 296 19.30 -17.60 -4.62
C ALA A 296 20.02 -18.44 -5.69
N LEU A 297 20.46 -17.81 -6.81
CA LEU A 297 21.15 -18.49 -7.89
C LEU A 297 22.68 -18.51 -7.69
N GLY A 298 23.25 -17.55 -6.99
CA GLY A 298 24.70 -17.49 -6.69
C GLY A 298 25.16 -18.50 -5.65
N GLY A 299 24.26 -19.03 -4.84
CA GLY A 299 24.53 -20.07 -3.84
C GLY A 299 23.29 -20.91 -3.59
N LEU A 300 23.08 -21.95 -4.42
CA LEU A 300 21.98 -22.92 -4.25
C LEU A 300 22.23 -23.77 -2.99
N GLN A 301 22.15 -23.16 -1.82
CA GLN A 301 22.17 -23.87 -0.55
C GLN A 301 20.74 -24.22 -0.13
N GLY A 302 20.58 -25.32 0.59
CA GLY A 302 19.25 -25.85 0.94
C GLY A 302 18.37 -24.89 1.75
N ASP A 303 18.99 -23.92 2.41
CA ASP A 303 18.28 -22.89 3.21
C ASP A 303 18.02 -21.57 2.47
N SER A 304 18.42 -21.44 1.18
CA SER A 304 18.07 -20.30 0.32
C SER A 304 16.66 -20.36 -0.25
N PHE A 305 15.97 -21.49 -0.11
CA PHE A 305 14.64 -21.67 -0.68
C PHE A 305 13.58 -20.89 0.12
N SER A 306 12.75 -20.20 -0.63
CA SER A 306 11.57 -19.51 -0.14
C SER A 306 10.31 -20.16 -0.72
N ASN A 307 9.19 -20.08 -0.02
CA ASN A 307 7.90 -20.50 -0.55
C ASN A 307 6.80 -19.50 -0.18
N GLU A 308 5.84 -19.37 -1.10
CA GLU A 308 4.67 -18.51 -0.94
C GLU A 308 3.41 -19.35 -1.19
N GLN A 309 2.41 -19.14 -0.36
CA GLN A 309 1.08 -19.71 -0.51
C GLN A 309 0.04 -18.64 -0.24
N GLN A 310 -0.89 -18.46 -1.15
CA GLN A 310 -1.98 -17.51 -1.01
C GLN A 310 -3.29 -18.16 -1.43
N GLN A 311 -4.34 -17.86 -0.69
CA GLN A 311 -5.73 -18.17 -1.04
C GLN A 311 -6.58 -16.94 -0.83
N THR A 312 -7.24 -16.48 -1.89
CA THR A 312 -8.30 -15.46 -1.80
C THR A 312 -9.62 -16.10 -2.19
N ILE A 313 -10.67 -15.79 -1.45
CA ILE A 313 -12.05 -16.18 -1.73
C ILE A 313 -12.88 -14.92 -1.58
N ALA A 314 -13.61 -14.57 -2.61
CA ALA A 314 -14.55 -13.46 -2.61
C ALA A 314 -15.93 -13.93 -3.03
N PHE A 315 -16.92 -13.35 -2.42
CA PHE A 315 -18.33 -13.68 -2.65
C PHE A 315 -19.13 -12.39 -2.60
N ASN A 316 -20.06 -12.22 -3.56
CA ASN A 316 -20.89 -11.05 -3.65
C ASN A 316 -22.34 -11.45 -3.94
N GLN A 317 -23.25 -10.94 -3.14
CA GLN A 317 -24.70 -11.00 -3.36
C GLN A 317 -25.33 -9.64 -3.11
N GLU A 318 -26.53 -9.40 -3.66
CA GLU A 318 -27.22 -8.10 -3.64
C GLU A 318 -27.21 -7.36 -2.29
N ALA A 319 -27.24 -8.07 -1.17
CA ALA A 319 -27.33 -7.47 0.16
C ALA A 319 -26.07 -7.61 1.00
N PHE A 320 -25.09 -8.43 0.60
CA PHE A 320 -23.86 -8.62 1.35
C PHE A 320 -22.72 -9.16 0.49
N ASP A 321 -21.52 -8.83 0.87
CA ASP A 321 -20.28 -9.31 0.27
C ASP A 321 -19.31 -9.78 1.33
N PHE A 322 -18.38 -10.62 0.88
CA PHE A 322 -17.32 -11.14 1.73
C PHE A 322 -16.06 -11.37 0.91
N THR A 323 -14.93 -10.94 1.47
CA THR A 323 -13.61 -11.24 0.92
C THR A 323 -12.74 -11.78 2.02
N PHE A 324 -12.07 -12.88 1.75
CA PHE A 324 -11.09 -13.48 2.66
C PHE A 324 -9.81 -13.76 1.91
N THR A 325 -8.68 -13.30 2.46
CA THR A 325 -7.34 -13.60 1.94
C THR A 325 -6.51 -14.20 3.06
N PHE A 326 -5.95 -15.34 2.79
CA PHE A 326 -4.90 -15.97 3.58
C PHE A 326 -3.61 -15.96 2.80
N SER A 327 -2.51 -15.57 3.42
CA SER A 327 -1.19 -15.76 2.85
C SER A 327 -0.18 -16.25 3.87
N ARG A 328 0.73 -17.08 3.38
CA ARG A 328 1.91 -17.54 4.10
C ARG A 328 3.12 -17.38 3.21
N ASN A 329 4.15 -16.73 3.74
CA ASN A 329 5.43 -16.55 3.09
C ASN A 329 6.54 -17.02 4.03
N ASP A 330 7.27 -18.05 3.62
CA ASP A 330 8.45 -18.56 4.31
C ASP A 330 9.68 -18.13 3.49
N THR A 331 10.42 -17.14 3.97
CA THR A 331 11.59 -16.57 3.30
C THR A 331 12.84 -17.34 3.72
N GLY A 332 13.64 -17.79 2.75
CA GLY A 332 14.94 -18.43 2.99
C GLY A 332 16.03 -17.42 3.34
N SER A 333 17.25 -17.93 3.47
CA SER A 333 18.43 -17.08 3.62
C SER A 333 18.75 -16.33 2.35
N PHE A 334 19.23 -15.11 2.48
CA PHE A 334 19.74 -14.31 1.38
C PHE A 334 21.24 -14.54 1.20
N PHE A 335 21.68 -14.51 -0.04
CA PHE A 335 23.10 -14.58 -0.44
C PHE A 335 23.38 -13.42 -1.36
N ASP A 336 24.52 -12.78 -1.19
CA ASP A 336 24.96 -11.69 -2.05
C ASP A 336 25.56 -12.21 -3.37
N ALA A 337 25.99 -11.32 -4.26
CA ALA A 337 26.54 -11.69 -5.57
C ALA A 337 27.88 -12.41 -5.50
N GLU A 338 28.61 -12.32 -4.39
CA GLU A 338 29.84 -13.08 -4.14
C GLU A 338 29.57 -14.46 -3.54
N GLY A 339 28.30 -14.76 -3.27
CA GLY A 339 27.85 -16.02 -2.69
C GLY A 339 27.98 -16.10 -1.17
N ASP A 340 28.34 -14.98 -0.52
CA ASP A 340 28.33 -14.89 0.93
C ASP A 340 26.91 -14.75 1.46
N ARG A 341 26.63 -15.37 2.61
CA ARG A 341 25.35 -15.19 3.30
C ARG A 341 25.24 -13.75 3.80
N VAL A 342 24.14 -13.06 3.40
CA VAL A 342 23.84 -11.72 3.88
C VAL A 342 23.74 -11.72 5.40
N ALA A 343 24.43 -10.78 6.03
CA ALA A 343 24.48 -10.71 7.48
C ALA A 343 23.10 -10.42 8.09
N PRO A 344 22.58 -11.29 8.94
CA PRO A 344 21.30 -11.10 9.59
C PRO A 344 21.41 -10.02 10.68
N THR A 345 20.67 -8.94 10.52
CA THR A 345 20.53 -7.87 11.51
C THR A 345 19.16 -7.89 12.19
N ASN A 346 18.88 -6.93 13.08
CA ASN A 346 17.54 -6.76 13.63
C ASN A 346 16.49 -6.39 12.56
N ALA A 347 16.94 -5.90 11.41
CA ALA A 347 16.10 -5.35 10.36
C ALA A 347 16.06 -6.18 9.07
N THR A 348 16.95 -7.15 8.84
CA THR A 348 16.95 -7.98 7.64
C THR A 348 15.76 -8.93 7.56
N LEU A 349 15.37 -9.30 6.36
CA LEU A 349 14.17 -10.11 6.06
C LEU A 349 14.44 -11.60 5.89
N ASP A 350 15.68 -12.05 6.12
CA ASP A 350 16.09 -13.44 6.00
C ASP A 350 15.38 -14.35 7.02
N LYS A 351 15.11 -15.60 6.64
CA LYS A 351 14.56 -16.63 7.52
C LYS A 351 13.31 -16.19 8.30
N THR A 352 12.40 -15.48 7.63
CA THR A 352 11.12 -15.07 8.23
C THR A 352 9.98 -15.95 7.77
N LYS A 353 9.03 -16.22 8.66
CA LYS A 353 7.72 -16.79 8.36
C LYS A 353 6.65 -15.79 8.66
N THR A 354 6.02 -15.31 7.60
CA THR A 354 4.93 -14.36 7.68
C THR A 354 3.61 -15.04 7.40
N LEU A 355 2.64 -14.84 8.28
CA LEU A 355 1.23 -15.22 8.09
C LEU A 355 0.39 -13.95 8.07
N ASN A 356 -0.51 -13.87 7.11
CA ASN A 356 -1.50 -12.81 7.06
C ASN A 356 -2.90 -13.38 6.82
N PHE A 357 -3.88 -12.81 7.52
CA PHE A 357 -5.31 -13.08 7.36
C PHE A 357 -6.01 -11.74 7.17
N LEU A 358 -6.67 -11.57 6.05
CA LEU A 358 -7.58 -10.46 5.79
C LEU A 358 -9.00 -11.01 5.65
N GLY A 359 -9.95 -10.47 6.38
CA GLY A 359 -11.37 -10.72 6.20
C GLY A 359 -12.12 -9.38 6.07
N LYS A 360 -12.93 -9.25 5.04
CA LYS A 360 -13.77 -8.07 4.81
C LYS A 360 -15.20 -8.55 4.59
N PHE A 361 -16.15 -7.97 5.30
CA PHE A 361 -17.55 -8.30 5.22
C PHE A 361 -18.39 -7.01 5.10
N GLY A 362 -19.15 -6.91 4.03
CA GLY A 362 -20.04 -5.79 3.74
C GLY A 362 -21.51 -6.19 3.80
N VAL A 363 -22.37 -5.28 4.26
CA VAL A 363 -23.82 -5.41 4.24
C VAL A 363 -24.43 -4.10 3.74
N ASP A 364 -25.24 -4.19 2.71
CA ASP A 364 -26.04 -3.10 2.18
C ASP A 364 -27.44 -3.18 2.79
N PHE A 365 -27.76 -2.26 3.71
CA PHE A 365 -29.11 -2.20 4.34
C PHE A 365 -30.14 -1.62 3.38
N THR A 366 -29.70 -0.69 2.54
CA THR A 366 -30.44 -0.08 1.44
C THR A 366 -29.44 0.26 0.32
N GLU A 367 -29.92 0.72 -0.83
CA GLU A 367 -29.06 1.23 -1.91
C GLU A 367 -28.16 2.38 -1.49
N GLN A 368 -28.44 3.06 -0.38
CA GLN A 368 -27.72 4.23 0.13
C GLN A 368 -26.94 3.95 1.44
N GLN A 369 -27.09 2.78 2.04
CA GLN A 369 -26.55 2.52 3.38
C GLN A 369 -25.75 1.22 3.39
N ARG A 370 -24.46 1.36 3.66
CA ARG A 370 -23.53 0.24 3.73
C ARG A 370 -22.81 0.21 5.08
N LEU A 371 -22.67 -0.98 5.63
CA LEU A 371 -21.79 -1.26 6.77
C LEU A 371 -20.74 -2.27 6.33
N GLN A 372 -19.46 -1.95 6.56
CA GLN A 372 -18.35 -2.83 6.23
C GLN A 372 -17.46 -3.06 7.47
N PHE A 373 -17.18 -4.32 7.74
CA PHE A 373 -16.23 -4.74 8.77
C PHE A 373 -14.98 -5.32 8.12
N THR A 374 -13.79 -4.88 8.55
CA THR A 374 -12.51 -5.39 8.12
C THR A 374 -11.72 -5.91 9.32
N PHE A 375 -11.19 -7.12 9.19
CA PHE A 375 -10.24 -7.74 10.10
C PHE A 375 -8.95 -8.02 9.35
N ASN A 376 -7.82 -7.53 9.84
CA ASN A 376 -6.50 -7.89 9.34
C ASN A 376 -5.62 -8.35 10.51
N TYR A 377 -5.01 -9.51 10.36
CA TYR A 377 -4.04 -10.05 11.30
C TYR A 377 -2.77 -10.44 10.58
N THR A 378 -1.65 -9.93 11.04
CA THR A 378 -0.33 -10.26 10.52
C THR A 378 0.55 -10.78 11.66
N ARG A 379 1.24 -11.87 11.40
CA ARG A 379 2.24 -12.44 12.28
C ARG A 379 3.51 -12.70 11.50
N ASP A 380 4.59 -12.09 11.93
CA ASP A 380 5.93 -12.29 11.38
C ASP A 380 6.83 -12.90 12.46
N ARG A 381 7.46 -14.03 12.16
CA ARG A 381 8.40 -14.71 13.06
C ARG A 381 9.70 -14.96 12.34
N ARG A 382 10.81 -14.84 13.05
CA ARG A 382 12.07 -15.41 12.61
C ARG A 382 12.20 -16.81 13.16
N GLU A 383 12.42 -17.75 12.26
CA GLU A 383 12.84 -19.09 12.56
C GLU A 383 14.29 -19.24 12.15
N ASP A 384 15.03 -20.06 12.78
CA ASP A 384 16.44 -20.31 12.48
C ASP A 384 17.34 -19.07 12.73
N LEU A 385 17.91 -19.06 13.91
CA LEU A 385 18.76 -18.02 14.42
C LEU A 385 20.22 -18.49 14.52
N ASP A 386 20.57 -19.52 13.73
CA ASP A 386 21.90 -20.14 13.69
C ASP A 386 22.99 -19.18 13.25
N PHE A 387 22.58 -18.06 12.57
CA PHE A 387 23.53 -17.06 12.12
C PHE A 387 23.36 -15.74 12.86
N THR A 388 24.48 -15.12 13.18
CA THR A 388 24.55 -13.76 13.74
C THR A 388 25.35 -12.85 12.82
N ALA A 389 25.04 -11.55 12.80
CA ALA A 389 25.86 -10.60 12.09
C ALA A 389 27.24 -10.49 12.74
N GLN A 390 28.28 -10.48 11.94
CA GLN A 390 29.62 -10.09 12.36
C GLN A 390 29.90 -8.66 11.88
N ALA A 391 30.67 -7.89 12.62
CA ALA A 391 31.19 -6.61 12.16
C ALA A 391 31.94 -6.78 10.82
N SER A 392 31.93 -5.72 10.00
CA SER A 392 32.59 -5.74 8.70
C SER A 392 34.01 -6.26 8.79
N ASP A 393 34.34 -7.16 7.90
CA ASP A 393 35.70 -7.50 7.58
C ASP A 393 36.28 -6.33 6.79
N GLU A 394 37.40 -5.72 7.26
CA GLU A 394 38.04 -4.61 6.55
C GLU A 394 38.46 -5.00 5.12
N GLU A 395 38.74 -6.30 4.86
CA GLU A 395 39.05 -6.81 3.52
C GLU A 395 37.81 -6.89 2.60
N ARG A 396 36.61 -7.07 3.18
CA ARG A 396 35.35 -7.27 2.41
C ARG A 396 34.49 -6.02 2.33
N GLY A 397 34.67 -5.04 3.18
CA GLY A 397 33.90 -3.80 3.22
C GLY A 397 32.39 -4.01 3.49
N LYS A 398 31.99 -5.16 4.08
CA LYS A 398 30.62 -5.53 4.39
C LYS A 398 30.53 -6.37 5.66
N ALA A 399 29.38 -6.35 6.32
CA ALA A 399 29.08 -7.28 7.40
C ALA A 399 28.89 -8.70 6.86
N VAL A 400 29.42 -9.68 7.57
CA VAL A 400 29.40 -11.10 7.18
C VAL A 400 28.58 -11.89 8.19
N ALA A 401 27.78 -12.84 7.71
CA ALA A 401 27.08 -13.79 8.56
C ALA A 401 28.07 -14.78 9.19
N VAL A 402 27.95 -14.97 10.48
CA VAL A 402 28.74 -15.96 11.26
C VAL A 402 27.79 -17.01 11.78
N GLU A 403 28.12 -18.26 11.57
CA GLU A 403 27.41 -19.38 12.16
C GLU A 403 27.42 -19.26 13.69
N GLY A 404 26.27 -19.34 14.30
CA GLY A 404 26.08 -19.24 15.72
C GLY A 404 24.99 -20.20 16.15
N ASP A 405 25.17 -20.80 17.28
CA ASP A 405 24.28 -21.78 17.88
C ASP A 405 23.35 -21.07 18.85
N LEU A 406 22.35 -20.35 18.35
CA LEU A 406 21.38 -19.66 19.19
C LEU A 406 20.09 -20.47 19.29
N SER A 407 19.74 -20.85 20.49
CA SER A 407 18.43 -21.38 20.84
C SER A 407 17.65 -20.37 21.66
N TYR A 408 16.36 -20.24 21.42
CA TYR A 408 15.48 -19.35 22.16
C TYR A 408 14.60 -20.16 23.09
N GLU A 409 14.66 -19.86 24.38
CA GLU A 409 13.66 -20.38 25.33
C GLU A 409 12.30 -19.73 25.08
N ASP A 410 11.25 -20.39 25.53
CA ASP A 410 9.86 -19.96 25.36
C ASP A 410 9.74 -18.44 25.66
N GLU A 411 9.00 -17.75 24.80
CA GLU A 411 8.70 -16.32 24.86
C GLU A 411 9.88 -15.36 24.60
N THR A 412 11.03 -15.83 24.12
CA THR A 412 12.15 -14.94 23.75
C THR A 412 12.39 -14.81 22.25
N GLU A 413 11.66 -15.53 21.41
CA GLU A 413 11.78 -15.50 19.94
C GLU A 413 11.39 -14.13 19.37
N PRO A 414 12.15 -13.61 18.38
CA PRO A 414 11.78 -12.40 17.67
C PRO A 414 10.47 -12.58 16.91
N LYS A 415 9.54 -11.66 17.12
CA LYS A 415 8.22 -11.70 16.46
C LYS A 415 7.59 -10.31 16.34
N ILE A 416 6.72 -10.18 15.36
CA ILE A 416 5.84 -9.05 15.17
C ILE A 416 4.43 -9.62 15.01
N ASN A 417 3.48 -9.09 15.77
CA ASN A 417 2.06 -9.34 15.57
C ASN A 417 1.37 -7.99 15.38
N ASN A 418 0.42 -7.92 14.47
CA ASN A 418 -0.43 -6.76 14.30
C ASN A 418 -1.87 -7.21 14.01
N THR A 419 -2.82 -6.64 14.73
CA THR A 419 -4.26 -6.86 14.54
C THR A 419 -4.92 -5.54 14.26
N ILE A 420 -5.73 -5.48 13.20
CA ILE A 420 -6.57 -4.32 12.87
C ILE A 420 -8.01 -4.78 12.78
N LEU A 421 -8.88 -4.13 13.53
CA LEU A 421 -10.33 -4.20 13.40
C LEU A 421 -10.82 -2.85 12.93
N ASN A 422 -11.62 -2.83 11.88
CA ASN A 422 -12.14 -1.60 11.30
C ASN A 422 -13.60 -1.76 10.90
N LEU A 423 -14.45 -0.83 11.33
CA LEU A 423 -15.87 -0.78 11.02
C LEU A 423 -16.16 0.54 10.33
N ASN A 424 -16.66 0.46 9.11
CA ASN A 424 -17.04 1.62 8.29
C ASN A 424 -18.55 1.58 8.02
N TYR A 425 -19.21 2.71 8.22
CA TYR A 425 -20.60 2.94 7.80
C TYR A 425 -20.64 4.10 6.82
N THR A 426 -21.30 3.90 5.70
CA THR A 426 -21.53 4.93 4.68
C THR A 426 -23.02 5.12 4.48
N HIS A 427 -23.44 6.38 4.37
CA HIS A 427 -24.76 6.78 3.90
C HIS A 427 -24.57 7.77 2.75
N GLU A 428 -24.90 7.37 1.55
CA GLU A 428 -24.62 8.15 0.32
C GLU A 428 -25.35 9.47 0.24
N ASP A 429 -26.55 9.57 0.79
CA ASP A 429 -27.35 10.80 0.79
C ASP A 429 -28.16 10.94 2.09
N LEU A 430 -27.58 11.52 3.12
CA LEU A 430 -28.27 11.95 4.33
C LEU A 430 -28.41 13.48 4.36
N LEU A 431 -29.60 13.98 4.06
CA LEU A 431 -29.89 15.42 4.01
C LEU A 431 -29.02 16.19 2.98
N GLY A 432 -28.70 15.59 1.87
CA GLY A 432 -27.87 16.17 0.81
C GLY A 432 -26.36 16.06 1.05
N SER A 433 -25.95 15.16 1.92
CA SER A 433 -24.53 14.89 2.23
C SER A 433 -24.25 13.40 2.23
N GLU A 434 -23.12 13.00 1.70
CA GLU A 434 -22.55 11.69 1.97
C GLU A 434 -21.96 11.69 3.38
N ILE A 435 -22.35 10.72 4.21
CA ILE A 435 -21.84 10.57 5.58
C ILE A 435 -21.02 9.30 5.66
N LYS A 436 -19.77 9.42 6.15
CA LYS A 436 -18.91 8.28 6.45
C LYS A 436 -18.55 8.29 7.94
N ALA A 437 -18.82 7.17 8.63
CA ALA A 437 -18.43 6.95 10.00
C ALA A 437 -17.50 5.74 10.08
N GLN A 438 -16.40 5.88 10.80
CA GLN A 438 -15.39 4.84 10.99
C GLN A 438 -15.13 4.65 12.49
N ALA A 439 -14.98 3.40 12.92
CA ALA A 439 -14.44 3.06 14.23
C ALA A 439 -13.39 1.95 14.06
N TYR A 440 -12.27 2.06 14.76
CA TYR A 440 -11.18 1.10 14.61
C TYR A 440 -10.48 0.79 15.92
N PHE A 441 -9.88 -0.39 15.95
CA PHE A 441 -8.97 -0.85 16.99
C PHE A 441 -7.75 -1.49 16.34
N ARG A 442 -6.56 -1.21 16.88
CA ARG A 442 -5.31 -1.83 16.48
C ARG A 442 -4.52 -2.25 17.71
N ASP A 443 -3.93 -3.44 17.63
CA ASP A 443 -3.03 -4.01 18.63
C ASP A 443 -1.74 -4.46 17.95
N THR A 444 -0.60 -3.98 18.46
CA THR A 444 0.72 -4.21 17.85
C THR A 444 1.70 -4.65 18.91
N PHE A 445 2.27 -5.85 18.73
CA PHE A 445 3.35 -6.38 19.54
C PHE A 445 4.61 -6.60 18.69
N LYS A 446 5.75 -6.15 19.18
CA LYS A 446 7.07 -6.36 18.55
C LYS A 446 8.08 -6.85 19.58
N ARG A 447 8.84 -7.90 19.23
CA ARG A 447 10.04 -8.31 19.94
C ARG A 447 11.20 -8.36 18.96
N THR A 448 12.30 -7.66 19.30
CA THR A 448 13.48 -7.59 18.44
C THR A 448 14.35 -8.82 18.60
N ARG A 449 15.25 -9.02 17.63
CA ARG A 449 16.31 -10.04 17.71
C ARG A 449 17.34 -9.64 18.77
N THR A 450 17.88 -10.67 19.45
CA THR A 450 19.03 -10.48 20.35
C THR A 450 20.26 -10.04 19.55
N PRO A 451 20.97 -9.01 19.99
CA PRO A 451 22.23 -8.58 19.39
C PRO A 451 23.28 -9.70 19.38
N ASN A 452 24.28 -9.55 18.52
CA ASN A 452 25.41 -10.49 18.46
C ASN A 452 26.10 -10.64 19.83
N ARG A 453 26.50 -11.87 20.21
CA ARG A 453 27.24 -12.22 21.44
C ARG A 453 28.47 -11.34 21.75
N ARG A 454 29.06 -10.75 20.71
CA ARG A 454 30.29 -9.91 20.88
C ARG A 454 30.00 -8.54 21.48
N PHE A 455 28.77 -8.10 21.57
CA PHE A 455 28.33 -6.86 22.19
C PHE A 455 27.64 -7.13 23.53
N VAL A 456 28.45 -7.53 24.52
CA VAL A 456 27.97 -7.90 25.86
C VAL A 456 27.61 -6.64 26.69
N ASN A 457 27.93 -5.46 26.23
CA ASN A 457 27.77 -4.22 27.00
C ASN A 457 26.92 -3.21 26.22
N PHE A 458 25.64 -3.10 26.55
CA PHE A 458 24.76 -2.09 26.00
C PHE A 458 24.87 -0.81 26.86
N GLY A 459 25.97 -0.06 26.69
CA GLY A 459 26.18 1.22 27.39
C GLY A 459 25.94 1.14 28.91
N PRO A 460 25.17 2.07 29.46
CA PRO A 460 24.89 2.12 30.91
C PRO A 460 24.10 0.92 31.43
N ILE A 461 23.46 0.11 30.59
CA ILE A 461 22.68 -1.04 31.01
C ILE A 461 23.53 -2.25 31.38
N GLY A 462 24.75 -2.35 30.86
CA GLY A 462 25.75 -3.36 31.30
C GLY A 462 25.35 -4.82 31.07
N THR A 463 24.40 -5.11 30.18
CA THR A 463 23.89 -6.46 29.92
C THR A 463 23.44 -6.63 28.46
N VAL A 464 23.27 -7.88 28.01
CA VAL A 464 22.68 -8.20 26.71
C VAL A 464 21.18 -8.16 26.82
N VAL A 465 20.54 -7.56 25.83
CA VAL A 465 19.08 -7.36 25.84
C VAL A 465 18.46 -7.60 24.45
N ASN A 466 17.17 -7.89 24.43
CA ASN A 466 16.29 -7.64 23.28
C ASN A 466 15.16 -6.74 23.75
N SER A 467 14.48 -6.03 22.82
CA SER A 467 13.40 -5.13 23.19
C SER A 467 12.04 -5.72 22.87
N GLU A 468 11.09 -5.47 23.75
CA GLU A 468 9.65 -5.69 23.51
C GLU A 468 8.94 -4.37 23.50
N THR A 469 7.94 -4.24 22.65
CA THR A 469 7.05 -3.08 22.56
C THR A 469 5.63 -3.58 22.35
N ASP A 470 4.71 -3.05 23.13
CA ASP A 470 3.28 -3.36 23.06
C ASP A 470 2.50 -2.05 22.99
N ASN A 471 1.68 -1.86 21.95
CA ASN A 471 0.91 -0.64 21.73
C ASN A 471 -0.50 -0.97 21.29
N GLN A 472 -1.47 -0.33 21.91
CA GLN A 472 -2.86 -0.39 21.50
C GLN A 472 -3.34 0.99 21.03
N THR A 473 -4.20 0.99 20.03
CA THR A 473 -4.78 2.21 19.46
C THR A 473 -6.25 1.96 19.16
N TRP A 474 -7.10 2.88 19.55
CA TRP A 474 -8.48 2.89 19.09
C TRP A 474 -8.87 4.29 18.65
N GLY A 475 -9.80 4.38 17.73
CA GLY A 475 -10.23 5.67 17.23
C GLY A 475 -11.53 5.62 16.47
N GLY A 476 -11.99 6.80 16.13
CA GLY A 476 -13.20 6.98 15.35
C GLY A 476 -13.14 8.26 14.53
N ARG A 477 -13.87 8.25 13.45
CA ARG A 477 -14.02 9.36 12.51
C ARG A 477 -15.48 9.50 12.10
N LEU A 478 -15.92 10.73 12.00
CA LEU A 478 -17.20 11.08 11.39
C LEU A 478 -16.94 12.20 10.39
N GLN A 479 -17.33 12.02 9.16
CA GLN A 479 -17.21 13.02 8.11
C GLN A 479 -18.47 13.12 7.26
N ALA A 480 -18.67 14.30 6.72
CA ALA A 480 -19.74 14.60 5.79
C ALA A 480 -19.16 15.32 4.57
N ASP A 481 -19.50 14.85 3.38
CA ASP A 481 -19.26 15.53 2.11
C ASP A 481 -20.58 16.11 1.63
N THR A 482 -20.65 17.42 1.55
CA THR A 482 -21.87 18.17 1.28
C THR A 482 -21.74 18.95 -0.02
N SER A 483 -22.55 18.63 -1.02
CA SER A 483 -22.60 19.40 -2.26
C SER A 483 -23.27 20.75 -2.03
N LEU A 484 -22.60 21.83 -2.45
CA LEU A 484 -23.11 23.22 -2.37
C LEU A 484 -23.52 23.73 -3.76
N GLY A 485 -24.38 22.98 -4.44
CA GLY A 485 -24.74 23.22 -5.85
C GLY A 485 -23.94 22.32 -6.79
N ASN A 486 -23.84 22.72 -8.07
CA ASN A 486 -23.21 21.85 -9.08
C ASN A 486 -21.69 21.96 -9.11
N ASP A 487 -21.12 23.08 -8.59
CA ASP A 487 -19.72 23.46 -8.84
C ASP A 487 -18.88 23.52 -7.55
N SER A 488 -19.45 23.11 -6.41
CA SER A 488 -18.71 23.15 -5.14
C SER A 488 -19.17 22.10 -4.15
N SER A 489 -18.25 21.64 -3.32
CA SER A 489 -18.52 20.76 -2.18
C SER A 489 -17.74 21.20 -0.93
N VAL A 490 -18.23 20.79 0.21
CA VAL A 490 -17.59 20.96 1.51
C VAL A 490 -17.49 19.62 2.21
N LEU A 491 -16.28 19.14 2.38
CA LEU A 491 -15.95 18.05 3.27
C LEU A 491 -15.69 18.61 4.67
N TRP A 492 -16.35 18.09 5.71
CA TRP A 492 -16.08 18.47 7.10
C TRP A 492 -16.22 17.27 8.03
N GLY A 493 -15.55 17.31 9.16
CA GLY A 493 -15.62 16.17 10.06
C GLY A 493 -14.81 16.34 11.35
N ILE A 494 -14.84 15.25 12.12
CA ILE A 494 -14.17 15.09 13.39
C ILE A 494 -13.45 13.75 13.44
N ASP A 495 -12.21 13.75 13.95
CA ASP A 495 -11.42 12.56 14.22
C ASP A 495 -11.09 12.50 15.71
N TYR A 496 -11.15 11.31 16.31
CA TYR A 496 -10.60 11.04 17.63
C TYR A 496 -9.74 9.77 17.58
N GLU A 497 -8.59 9.80 18.21
CA GLU A 497 -7.70 8.66 18.37
C GLU A 497 -7.08 8.67 19.76
N SER A 498 -7.05 7.51 20.39
CA SER A 498 -6.35 7.27 21.66
C SER A 498 -5.36 6.13 21.48
N GLN A 499 -4.15 6.32 21.98
CA GLN A 499 -3.06 5.36 21.93
C GLN A 499 -2.55 5.11 23.34
N ASP A 500 -2.54 3.83 23.76
CA ASP A 500 -1.69 3.36 24.86
C ASP A 500 -0.31 3.14 24.23
N ALA A 501 0.55 4.14 24.34
CA ALA A 501 1.84 4.20 23.64
C ALA A 501 3.01 4.02 24.63
N GLY A 502 4.19 3.83 24.08
CA GLY A 502 5.37 3.58 24.91
C GLY A 502 5.51 2.10 25.24
N ASN A 503 5.26 1.72 26.47
CA ASN A 503 5.35 0.34 27.01
C ASN A 503 6.46 -0.49 26.35
N GLN A 504 7.68 0.07 26.35
CA GLN A 504 8.85 -0.58 25.80
C GLN A 504 9.77 -1.06 26.92
N THR A 505 10.10 -2.33 26.87
CA THR A 505 11.01 -2.97 27.81
C THR A 505 12.23 -3.57 27.12
N PHE A 506 13.38 -3.54 27.76
CA PHE A 506 14.49 -4.42 27.49
C PHE A 506 14.38 -5.67 28.36
N ASN A 507 14.36 -6.83 27.69
CA ASN A 507 14.54 -8.09 28.39
C ASN A 507 16.00 -8.29 28.72
N LYS A 508 16.31 -8.38 30.00
CA LYS A 508 17.66 -8.81 30.47
C LYS A 508 17.82 -10.29 30.15
N LEU A 509 18.92 -10.61 29.48
CA LEU A 509 19.23 -11.98 29.09
C LEU A 509 20.28 -12.57 30.02
N ASP A 510 20.19 -13.87 30.19
CA ASP A 510 21.21 -14.66 30.92
C ASP A 510 22.48 -14.72 30.07
N VAL A 511 23.48 -13.95 30.51
CA VAL A 511 24.77 -13.81 29.79
C VAL A 511 25.54 -15.14 29.79
N ASP A 512 25.48 -15.90 30.86
CA ASP A 512 26.20 -17.19 30.98
C ASP A 512 25.54 -18.24 30.08
N ALA A 513 24.18 -18.34 30.10
CA ALA A 513 23.46 -19.22 29.20
C ALA A 513 23.70 -18.84 27.71
N LEU A 514 23.76 -17.56 27.40
CA LEU A 514 23.98 -17.07 26.02
C LEU A 514 25.44 -17.41 25.57
N ASN A 515 26.43 -17.16 26.39
CA ASN A 515 27.84 -17.34 26.03
C ASN A 515 28.27 -18.81 26.03
N GLU A 516 27.83 -19.60 27.02
CA GLU A 516 28.27 -20.99 27.21
C GLU A 516 27.42 -21.99 26.43
N GLN A 517 26.09 -21.71 26.29
CA GLN A 517 25.14 -22.67 25.74
C GLN A 517 24.47 -22.16 24.44
N GLY A 518 24.69 -20.90 24.06
CA GLY A 518 23.99 -20.29 22.94
C GLY A 518 22.50 -20.05 23.23
N THR A 519 22.08 -20.09 24.50
CA THR A 519 20.66 -20.06 24.88
C THR A 519 20.24 -18.63 25.24
N VAL A 520 19.27 -18.11 24.52
CA VAL A 520 18.61 -16.82 24.82
C VAL A 520 17.55 -17.09 25.87
N ARG A 521 17.86 -16.71 27.11
CA ARG A 521 16.98 -16.87 28.28
C ARG A 521 16.72 -15.52 28.91
N LYS A 522 15.46 -15.19 29.16
CA LYS A 522 15.08 -13.96 29.88
C LYS A 522 15.22 -14.17 31.39
N VAL A 523 15.94 -13.26 32.05
CA VAL A 523 16.15 -13.27 33.51
C VAL A 523 15.58 -12.04 34.21
N GLY A 524 15.03 -11.09 33.47
CA GLY A 524 14.42 -9.88 34.05
C GLY A 524 14.03 -8.89 32.96
N GLU A 525 13.50 -7.75 33.35
CA GLU A 525 13.07 -6.67 32.49
C GLU A 525 13.62 -5.33 32.96
N ILE A 526 13.83 -4.40 32.02
CA ILE A 526 14.18 -3.02 32.25
C ILE A 526 13.22 -2.17 31.46
N PRO A 527 12.31 -1.41 32.05
CA PRO A 527 11.49 -0.46 31.33
C PRO A 527 12.39 0.61 30.65
N ILE A 528 12.18 0.85 29.36
CA ILE A 528 12.90 1.89 28.60
C ILE A 528 11.98 3.07 28.36
N LEU A 529 10.72 2.77 28.04
CA LEU A 529 9.64 3.72 27.93
C LEU A 529 8.49 3.30 28.84
N PRO A 530 7.95 4.22 29.62
CA PRO A 530 6.72 3.96 30.34
C PRO A 530 5.56 3.81 29.37
N GLU A 531 4.49 3.21 29.82
CA GLU A 531 3.19 3.36 29.18
C GLU A 531 2.70 4.80 29.40
N PHE A 532 2.24 5.45 28.34
CA PHE A 532 1.64 6.78 28.39
C PHE A 532 0.48 6.87 27.41
N ASP A 533 -0.54 7.63 27.79
CA ASP A 533 -1.68 7.90 26.93
C ASP A 533 -1.36 9.05 25.97
N PHE A 534 -1.72 8.87 24.71
CA PHE A 534 -1.61 9.89 23.69
C PHE A 534 -2.92 10.03 22.92
N ASP A 535 -3.66 11.07 23.24
CA ASP A 535 -4.96 11.37 22.66
C ASP A 535 -4.88 12.43 21.59
N LYS A 536 -5.64 12.27 20.51
CA LYS A 536 -5.77 13.24 19.43
C LYS A 536 -7.22 13.54 19.15
N LEU A 537 -7.55 14.81 19.06
CA LEU A 537 -8.86 15.30 18.62
C LEU A 537 -8.68 16.28 17.48
N GLY A 538 -9.21 15.99 16.30
CA GLY A 538 -9.11 16.80 15.12
C GLY A 538 -10.48 17.25 14.61
N LEU A 539 -10.61 18.53 14.25
CA LEU A 539 -11.74 19.10 13.53
C LEU A 539 -11.24 19.62 12.19
N PHE A 540 -11.90 19.29 11.10
CA PHE A 540 -11.47 19.73 9.77
C PHE A 540 -12.64 20.16 8.88
N ALA A 541 -12.34 21.05 7.94
CA ALA A 541 -13.21 21.41 6.84
C ALA A 541 -12.37 21.71 5.59
N GLN A 542 -12.83 21.27 4.44
CA GLN A 542 -12.22 21.51 3.14
C GLN A 542 -13.31 21.88 2.13
N VAL A 543 -13.06 22.92 1.35
CA VAL A 543 -13.93 23.37 0.27
C VAL A 543 -13.24 23.02 -1.05
N GLN A 544 -14.00 22.50 -1.98
CA GLN A 544 -13.63 22.37 -3.38
C GLN A 544 -14.57 23.23 -4.20
N TRP A 545 -14.02 23.96 -5.17
CA TRP A 545 -14.77 24.91 -5.97
C TRP A 545 -14.30 24.93 -7.41
N GLU A 546 -15.16 24.51 -8.32
CA GLU A 546 -14.98 24.65 -9.76
C GLU A 546 -15.43 26.04 -10.19
N LEU A 547 -14.48 26.97 -10.35
CA LEU A 547 -14.78 28.35 -10.77
C LEU A 547 -15.25 28.41 -12.23
N ASN A 548 -14.77 27.51 -13.05
CA ASN A 548 -15.16 27.25 -14.43
C ASN A 548 -14.50 25.95 -14.91
N ASP A 549 -14.82 25.49 -16.11
CA ASP A 549 -14.32 24.23 -16.71
C ASP A 549 -12.77 24.08 -16.71
N ARG A 550 -12.03 25.18 -16.50
CA ARG A 550 -10.55 25.20 -16.53
C ARG A 550 -9.91 25.43 -15.17
N LEU A 551 -10.62 25.96 -14.22
CA LEU A 551 -10.04 26.42 -12.97
C LEU A 551 -10.79 25.84 -11.78
N ARG A 552 -10.09 25.00 -11.03
CA ARG A 552 -10.55 24.43 -9.76
C ARG A 552 -9.68 24.96 -8.61
N LEU A 553 -10.33 25.35 -7.53
CA LEU A 553 -9.70 25.76 -6.27
C LEU A 553 -10.08 24.78 -5.17
N SER A 554 -9.14 24.51 -4.30
CA SER A 554 -9.39 23.80 -3.05
C SER A 554 -8.76 24.53 -1.88
N GLY A 555 -9.42 24.51 -0.72
CA GLY A 555 -8.88 25.10 0.49
C GLY A 555 -9.39 24.40 1.72
N GLY A 556 -8.56 24.22 2.72
CA GLY A 556 -8.94 23.52 3.93
C GLY A 556 -8.28 24.07 5.18
N LEU A 557 -8.93 23.76 6.28
CA LEU A 557 -8.55 24.11 7.64
C LEU A 557 -8.68 22.86 8.51
N ARG A 558 -7.69 22.63 9.38
CA ARG A 558 -7.77 21.64 10.45
C ARG A 558 -7.29 22.25 11.75
N HIS A 559 -8.04 22.04 12.80
CA HIS A 559 -7.61 22.30 14.16
C HIS A 559 -7.47 20.98 14.89
N GLU A 560 -6.32 20.74 15.51
CA GLU A 560 -5.99 19.50 16.20
C GLU A 560 -5.45 19.78 17.59
N ARG A 561 -5.91 19.00 18.55
CA ARG A 561 -5.42 18.97 19.92
C ARG A 561 -4.84 17.60 20.21
N PHE A 562 -3.63 17.60 20.77
CA PHE A 562 -2.99 16.42 21.35
C PHE A 562 -2.93 16.57 22.86
N THR A 563 -3.11 15.46 23.55
CA THR A 563 -2.91 15.35 24.98
C THR A 563 -1.96 14.19 25.21
N LEU A 564 -0.85 14.47 25.87
CA LEU A 564 0.08 13.48 26.39
C LEU A 564 -0.17 13.35 27.88
N ASN A 565 -0.36 12.15 28.40
CA ASN A 565 -0.56 11.90 29.82
C ASN A 565 0.38 10.79 30.30
N LEU A 566 1.25 11.09 31.23
CA LEU A 566 2.08 10.14 31.96
C LEU A 566 1.54 10.04 33.41
N GLU A 567 1.00 8.87 33.76
CA GLU A 567 0.32 8.70 35.05
C GLU A 567 1.28 8.61 36.26
N GLU A 568 2.49 8.05 36.05
CA GLU A 568 3.47 7.82 37.12
C GLU A 568 4.86 8.33 36.75
N ASP A 569 5.65 8.76 37.74
CA ASP A 569 7.04 9.15 37.51
C ASP A 569 7.84 8.00 36.93
N PHE A 570 8.68 8.31 35.97
CA PHE A 570 9.50 7.32 35.26
C PHE A 570 11.00 7.64 35.38
N ASN A 571 11.80 6.63 35.74
CA ASN A 571 13.24 6.75 35.69
C ASN A 571 13.76 6.12 34.39
N ASN A 572 14.31 6.96 33.52
CA ASN A 572 14.81 6.51 32.21
C ASN A 572 16.17 5.79 32.34
N VAL A 573 16.66 5.24 31.21
CA VAL A 573 17.89 4.44 31.15
C VAL A 573 19.16 5.22 31.43
N VAL A 574 19.13 6.55 31.35
CA VAL A 574 20.25 7.42 31.70
C VAL A 574 20.21 7.87 33.16
N GLY A 575 19.23 7.41 33.93
CA GLY A 575 19.11 7.68 35.37
C GLY A 575 18.44 9.01 35.70
N SER A 576 17.77 9.61 34.72
CA SER A 576 16.98 10.82 34.91
C SER A 576 15.54 10.49 35.26
N THR A 577 14.90 11.32 36.09
CA THR A 577 13.47 11.19 36.43
C THR A 577 12.63 12.08 35.56
N ILE A 578 11.63 11.49 34.92
CA ILE A 578 10.54 12.17 34.21
C ILE A 578 9.35 12.17 35.16
N GLU A 579 8.94 13.36 35.62
CA GLU A 579 7.82 13.48 36.54
C GLU A 579 6.50 13.31 35.79
N ALA A 580 5.54 12.62 36.39
CA ALA A 580 4.18 12.43 35.90
C ALA A 580 3.49 13.77 35.61
N GLY A 581 2.61 13.79 34.62
CA GLY A 581 1.88 14.99 34.26
C GLY A 581 1.12 14.87 32.94
N GLU A 582 0.41 15.94 32.62
CA GLU A 582 -0.34 16.11 31.38
C GLU A 582 0.19 17.32 30.60
N GLU A 583 0.41 17.13 29.28
CA GLU A 583 0.77 18.20 28.35
C GLU A 583 -0.21 18.24 27.17
N ASN A 584 -0.61 19.47 26.80
CA ASN A 584 -1.58 19.69 25.74
C ASN A 584 -0.98 20.56 24.65
N PHE A 585 -1.05 20.07 23.41
CA PHE A 585 -0.63 20.79 22.21
C PHE A 585 -1.82 21.08 21.32
N ASN A 586 -1.87 22.27 20.75
CA ASN A 586 -2.93 22.66 19.83
C ASN A 586 -2.29 23.25 18.57
N GLU A 587 -2.68 22.75 17.40
CA GLU A 587 -2.22 23.25 16.12
C GLU A 587 -3.38 23.54 15.17
N THR A 588 -3.22 24.58 14.37
CA THR A 588 -4.14 24.91 13.28
C THR A 588 -3.38 24.90 11.96
N LEU A 589 -3.86 24.13 11.02
CA LEU A 589 -3.22 23.87 9.73
C LEU A 589 -4.12 24.35 8.60
N PHE A 590 -3.48 24.87 7.55
CA PHE A 590 -4.14 25.35 6.34
C PHE A 590 -3.62 24.62 5.12
N ASN A 591 -4.48 24.47 4.12
CA ASN A 591 -4.08 24.09 2.77
C ASN A 591 -4.81 24.96 1.76
N LEU A 592 -4.16 25.16 0.62
CA LEU A 592 -4.71 25.85 -0.53
C LEU A 592 -4.17 25.18 -1.79
N GLY A 593 -5.05 24.85 -2.71
CA GLY A 593 -4.71 24.21 -3.97
C GLY A 593 -5.40 24.89 -5.15
N LEU A 594 -4.73 24.84 -6.29
CA LEU A 594 -5.24 25.34 -7.56
C LEU A 594 -4.87 24.33 -8.64
N VAL A 595 -5.85 23.96 -9.47
CA VAL A 595 -5.65 23.20 -10.71
C VAL A 595 -6.13 24.06 -11.88
N TYR A 596 -5.31 24.13 -12.93
CA TYR A 596 -5.66 24.84 -14.15
C TYR A 596 -5.47 23.94 -15.36
N ASN A 597 -6.55 23.70 -16.10
CA ASN A 597 -6.57 22.92 -17.33
C ASN A 597 -6.18 23.82 -18.51
N PHE A 598 -4.95 23.69 -19.00
CA PHE A 598 -4.47 24.39 -20.19
C PHE A 598 -5.16 23.85 -21.45
N SER A 599 -5.36 22.54 -21.51
CA SER A 599 -6.10 21.80 -22.54
C SER A 599 -6.75 20.57 -21.88
N GLU A 600 -7.44 19.74 -22.65
CA GLU A 600 -7.97 18.46 -22.20
C GLU A 600 -6.87 17.48 -21.80
N GLN A 601 -5.66 17.60 -22.39
CA GLN A 601 -4.54 16.70 -22.15
C GLN A 601 -3.51 17.24 -21.15
N ILE A 602 -3.51 18.55 -20.86
CA ILE A 602 -2.47 19.19 -20.05
C ILE A 602 -3.11 20.01 -18.94
N ASN A 603 -2.79 19.70 -17.71
CA ASN A 603 -3.10 20.52 -16.56
C ASN A 603 -1.85 20.84 -15.75
N GLY A 604 -1.96 21.92 -14.98
CA GLY A 604 -0.95 22.32 -14.01
C GLY A 604 -1.60 22.59 -12.68
N PHE A 605 -0.84 22.41 -11.62
CA PHE A 605 -1.29 22.69 -10.28
C PHE A 605 -0.28 23.49 -9.48
N ALA A 606 -0.78 24.19 -8.48
CA ALA A 606 0.02 24.85 -7.46
C ALA A 606 -0.63 24.60 -6.09
N LYS A 607 0.19 24.36 -5.08
CA LYS A 607 -0.26 24.03 -3.74
C LYS A 607 0.56 24.75 -2.67
N PHE A 608 -0.12 25.23 -1.65
CA PHE A 608 0.44 25.49 -0.33
C PHE A 608 -0.24 24.56 0.68
N SER A 609 0.53 23.89 1.52
CA SER A 609 -0.04 23.04 2.57
C SER A 609 0.82 23.02 3.82
N GLN A 610 0.14 22.93 4.94
CA GLN A 610 0.75 22.76 6.24
C GLN A 610 0.51 21.34 6.74
N GLY A 611 1.52 20.75 7.35
CA GLY A 611 1.43 19.52 8.10
C GLY A 611 2.14 19.67 9.43
N PHE A 612 1.88 18.75 10.32
CA PHE A 612 2.65 18.70 11.54
C PHE A 612 2.82 17.26 12.01
N SER A 613 3.71 17.06 12.97
CA SER A 613 3.82 15.80 13.70
C SER A 613 4.00 16.08 15.17
N ALA A 614 3.43 15.18 15.98
CA ALA A 614 3.80 15.11 17.37
C ALA A 614 5.32 14.89 17.48
N PRO A 615 5.96 15.41 18.52
CA PRO A 615 7.35 15.12 18.81
C PRO A 615 7.52 13.61 19.04
N PRO A 616 8.73 13.07 18.81
CA PRO A 616 9.01 11.67 19.12
C PRO A 616 9.14 11.45 20.63
N PHE A 617 8.03 11.46 21.34
CA PHE A 617 7.99 11.37 22.80
C PHE A 617 8.79 10.19 23.35
N GLY A 618 8.68 9.03 22.71
CA GLY A 618 9.41 7.85 23.13
C GLY A 618 10.91 8.07 23.13
N ASP A 619 11.47 8.68 22.07
CA ASP A 619 12.89 8.97 21.99
C ASP A 619 13.30 10.03 23.02
N VAL A 620 12.50 11.08 23.17
CA VAL A 620 12.78 12.16 24.15
C VAL A 620 12.77 11.62 25.58
N ILE A 621 11.70 10.92 26.01
CA ILE A 621 11.55 10.41 27.37
C ILE A 621 12.70 9.43 27.72
N SER A 622 13.13 8.61 26.76
CA SER A 622 14.17 7.60 27.01
C SER A 622 15.55 8.17 27.32
N ILE A 623 15.88 9.37 26.82
CA ILE A 623 17.23 9.96 26.93
C ILE A 623 17.25 11.38 27.52
N ALA A 624 16.09 11.98 27.78
CA ALA A 624 16.01 13.35 28.30
C ALA A 624 16.63 13.48 29.73
N PRO A 625 17.15 14.67 30.06
CA PRO A 625 17.47 14.99 31.46
C PRO A 625 16.20 15.04 32.30
N ASN A 626 16.37 15.21 33.65
CA ASN A 626 15.23 15.35 34.54
C ASN A 626 14.31 16.49 34.11
N PHE A 627 13.04 16.21 33.89
CA PHE A 627 12.02 17.21 33.62
C PHE A 627 10.64 16.71 34.08
N ALA A 628 9.70 17.65 34.21
CA ALA A 628 8.31 17.34 34.51
C ALA A 628 7.45 17.59 33.26
N ILE A 629 6.60 16.66 32.91
CA ILE A 629 5.62 16.83 31.84
C ILE A 629 4.66 17.98 32.28
N GLY A 630 4.38 18.91 31.35
CA GLY A 630 3.61 20.13 31.64
C GLY A 630 4.44 21.38 31.94
N ASN A 631 5.76 21.30 31.98
CA ASN A 631 6.68 22.43 32.26
C ASN A 631 7.39 22.98 31.02
N ASN A 632 6.69 23.15 29.89
CA ASN A 632 7.21 23.74 28.63
C ASN A 632 8.62 23.27 28.24
N PHE A 633 8.74 22.00 27.94
CA PHE A 633 9.97 21.42 27.45
C PHE A 633 10.03 21.57 25.91
N ASP A 634 10.92 22.44 25.40
CA ASP A 634 10.96 22.77 23.98
C ASP A 634 11.16 21.56 23.07
N GLU A 635 11.83 20.51 23.56
CA GLU A 635 12.11 19.28 22.83
C GLU A 635 10.83 18.48 22.50
N ILE A 636 9.76 18.68 23.26
CA ILE A 636 8.46 18.01 23.03
C ILE A 636 7.46 18.87 22.26
N GLN A 637 7.84 20.03 21.73
CA GLN A 637 6.94 20.82 20.88
C GLN A 637 6.69 20.13 19.54
N PRO A 638 5.47 20.22 18.97
CA PRO A 638 5.17 19.69 17.67
C PRO A 638 6.02 20.29 16.55
N GLU A 639 6.37 19.51 15.55
CA GLU A 639 7.00 20.02 14.34
C GLU A 639 5.93 20.41 13.32
N LYS A 640 5.93 21.67 12.90
CA LYS A 640 5.09 22.19 11.82
C LYS A 640 5.90 22.35 10.53
N VAL A 641 5.33 21.91 9.43
CA VAL A 641 5.95 21.95 8.10
C VAL A 641 5.07 22.73 7.15
N ASP A 642 5.65 23.72 6.49
CA ASP A 642 5.06 24.46 5.37
C ASP A 642 5.61 23.92 4.06
N GLU A 643 4.75 23.54 3.10
CA GLU A 643 5.17 23.09 1.78
C GLU A 643 4.52 23.90 0.67
N TYR A 644 5.34 24.23 -0.32
CA TYR A 644 4.96 24.81 -1.59
C TYR A 644 5.28 23.81 -2.70
N GLU A 645 4.32 23.53 -3.56
CA GLU A 645 4.48 22.62 -4.68
C GLU A 645 3.87 23.20 -5.94
N ILE A 646 4.55 23.00 -7.08
CA ILE A 646 4.02 23.28 -8.42
C ILE A 646 4.23 22.04 -9.27
N GLY A 647 3.32 21.77 -10.19
CA GLY A 647 3.48 20.64 -11.10
C GLY A 647 2.69 20.80 -12.39
N LEU A 648 3.10 19.98 -13.36
CA LEU A 648 2.45 19.82 -14.66
C LEU A 648 2.14 18.35 -14.86
N ARG A 649 1.00 18.04 -15.45
CA ARG A 649 0.60 16.70 -15.87
C ARG A 649 0.17 16.75 -17.32
N GLY A 650 0.52 15.72 -18.04
CA GLY A 650 0.08 15.49 -19.40
C GLY A 650 -0.49 14.09 -19.51
N ASN A 651 -1.70 14.00 -20.06
CA ASN A 651 -2.39 12.77 -20.31
C ASN A 651 -2.85 12.74 -21.78
N TRP A 652 -2.16 11.96 -22.58
CA TRP A 652 -2.47 11.72 -23.98
C TRP A 652 -2.86 10.25 -24.14
N ASP A 653 -3.43 9.88 -25.26
CA ASP A 653 -3.93 8.51 -25.51
C ASP A 653 -2.91 7.41 -25.21
N ASN A 654 -1.62 7.68 -25.44
CA ASN A 654 -0.55 6.73 -25.27
C ASN A 654 0.60 7.19 -24.37
N ILE A 655 0.51 8.37 -23.75
CA ILE A 655 1.55 8.95 -22.90
C ILE A 655 0.92 9.56 -21.64
N ASN A 656 1.38 9.14 -20.49
CA ASN A 656 1.14 9.79 -19.21
C ASN A 656 2.47 10.32 -18.67
N ALA A 657 2.54 11.61 -18.36
CA ALA A 657 3.74 12.22 -17.83
C ALA A 657 3.42 13.24 -16.74
N SER A 658 4.27 13.33 -15.76
CA SER A 658 4.19 14.36 -14.74
C SER A 658 5.56 14.92 -14.39
N LEU A 659 5.57 16.20 -14.00
CA LEU A 659 6.75 16.89 -13.48
C LEU A 659 6.30 17.77 -12.32
N SER A 660 6.95 17.64 -11.17
CA SER A 660 6.68 18.52 -10.02
C SER A 660 7.97 18.98 -9.36
N ALA A 661 7.88 20.15 -8.73
CA ALA A 661 8.92 20.70 -7.88
C ALA A 661 8.30 21.13 -6.55
N PHE A 662 9.00 20.88 -5.46
CA PHE A 662 8.54 21.21 -4.12
C PHE A 662 9.63 21.87 -3.27
N TYR A 663 9.18 22.64 -2.30
CA TYR A 663 10.01 23.20 -1.23
C TYR A 663 9.23 23.12 0.07
N ASN A 664 9.79 22.49 1.09
CA ASN A 664 9.22 22.47 2.42
C ASN A 664 10.17 23.04 3.47
N PHE A 665 9.60 23.68 4.48
CA PHE A 665 10.30 24.32 5.58
C PHE A 665 9.64 23.98 6.92
N SER A 666 10.45 23.72 7.92
CA SER A 666 10.05 23.57 9.32
C SER A 666 10.95 24.41 10.20
N ALA A 667 10.37 25.20 11.09
CA ALA A 667 11.15 25.98 12.05
C ALA A 667 11.67 25.12 13.23
N LEU A 668 11.05 23.98 13.49
CA LEU A 668 11.39 23.05 14.58
C LEU A 668 11.50 21.61 14.06
N GLY A 669 12.31 21.38 13.05
CA GLY A 669 12.62 20.03 12.60
C GLY A 669 13.26 19.20 13.72
N ALA A 670 13.06 17.89 13.67
CA ALA A 670 13.68 16.95 14.60
C ALA A 670 14.87 16.27 13.92
N ASN A 671 16.06 16.42 14.49
CA ASN A 671 17.28 15.80 14.01
C ASN A 671 17.96 15.03 15.15
N LEU A 672 18.15 13.72 14.97
CA LEU A 672 18.87 12.90 15.93
C LEU A 672 20.38 13.06 15.68
N ILE A 673 21.04 13.79 16.55
CA ILE A 673 22.50 13.92 16.53
C ILE A 673 23.10 12.74 17.26
N VAL A 674 23.80 11.89 16.52
CA VAL A 674 24.55 10.76 17.07
C VAL A 674 25.98 11.23 17.32
N PRO A 675 26.46 11.26 18.57
CA PRO A 675 27.83 11.71 18.87
C PRO A 675 28.89 10.81 18.20
N SER A 676 29.96 11.41 17.77
CA SER A 676 31.14 10.70 17.22
C SER A 676 32.03 10.09 18.31
N GLU A 677 31.94 10.58 19.55
CA GLU A 677 32.76 10.11 20.64
C GLU A 677 32.12 8.96 21.42
N PRO A 678 32.87 7.89 21.73
CA PRO A 678 32.36 6.77 22.53
C PRO A 678 31.98 7.20 23.95
N GLY A 679 30.69 7.00 24.28
CA GLY A 679 30.16 7.28 25.63
C GLY A 679 29.33 8.54 25.74
N GLU A 680 29.22 9.33 24.69
CA GLU A 680 28.24 10.40 24.59
C GLU A 680 26.86 9.84 24.17
N ILE A 681 25.81 10.46 24.66
CA ILE A 681 24.42 10.04 24.43
C ILE A 681 23.91 10.81 23.21
N SER A 682 23.20 10.11 22.32
CA SER A 682 22.46 10.75 21.22
C SER A 682 21.50 11.81 21.77
N ARG A 683 21.43 12.94 21.11
CA ARG A 683 20.51 14.02 21.48
C ARG A 683 19.58 14.37 20.33
N LEU A 684 18.36 14.73 20.65
CA LEU A 684 17.44 15.29 19.68
C LEU A 684 17.67 16.81 19.57
N ALA A 685 18.09 17.28 18.41
CA ALA A 685 18.13 18.70 18.10
C ALA A 685 16.81 19.13 17.47
N ARG A 686 16.29 20.27 17.93
CA ARG A 686 15.12 20.90 17.38
C ARG A 686 15.58 22.15 16.63
N ALA A 687 15.56 22.10 15.31
CA ALA A 687 16.24 23.08 14.50
C ALA A 687 15.48 23.40 13.22
N PRO A 688 15.65 24.59 12.62
CA PRO A 688 15.12 24.88 11.30
C PRO A 688 15.60 23.87 10.25
N GLN A 689 14.68 23.37 9.46
CA GLN A 689 14.97 22.41 8.37
C GLN A 689 14.25 22.82 7.10
N ARG A 690 14.93 22.67 5.97
CA ARG A 690 14.36 22.84 4.64
C ARG A 690 14.67 21.62 3.78
N VAL A 691 13.70 21.20 2.96
CA VAL A 691 13.88 20.14 1.96
C VAL A 691 13.25 20.58 0.66
N TYR A 692 13.92 20.37 -0.45
CA TYR A 692 13.47 20.73 -1.78
C TYR A 692 13.83 19.66 -2.80
N GLY A 693 13.06 19.57 -3.88
CA GLY A 693 13.31 18.53 -4.87
C GLY A 693 12.47 18.64 -6.12
N VAL A 694 12.76 17.72 -7.03
CA VAL A 694 12.08 17.59 -8.33
C VAL A 694 11.77 16.10 -8.55
N GLU A 695 10.57 15.86 -9.05
CA GLU A 695 10.06 14.52 -9.36
C GLU A 695 9.46 14.51 -10.77
N ALA A 696 9.74 13.45 -11.52
CA ALA A 696 9.15 13.23 -12.83
C ALA A 696 8.71 11.78 -12.98
N THR A 697 7.61 11.58 -13.71
CA THR A 697 7.12 10.25 -14.10
C THR A 697 6.81 10.24 -15.59
N LEU A 698 6.97 9.10 -16.21
CA LEU A 698 6.63 8.85 -17.60
C LEU A 698 6.12 7.43 -17.75
N ASP A 699 4.97 7.27 -18.44
CA ASP A 699 4.48 6.01 -18.96
C ASP A 699 4.09 6.24 -20.42
N TRP A 700 4.68 5.48 -21.34
CA TRP A 700 4.52 5.65 -22.76
C TRP A 700 4.32 4.31 -23.45
N GLN A 701 3.14 4.11 -24.02
CA GLN A 701 2.83 3.04 -24.94
C GLN A 701 3.41 3.41 -26.32
N ILE A 702 4.63 2.92 -26.63
CA ILE A 702 5.34 3.26 -27.88
C ILE A 702 4.64 2.65 -29.08
N GLU A 703 4.25 1.40 -28.95
CA GLU A 703 3.51 0.57 -29.92
C GLU A 703 2.56 -0.32 -29.12
N ASP A 704 1.59 -0.96 -29.78
CA ASP A 704 0.60 -1.82 -29.14
C ASP A 704 1.19 -2.90 -28.22
N ASN A 705 2.41 -3.34 -28.52
CA ASN A 705 3.11 -4.38 -27.80
C ASN A 705 4.38 -3.92 -27.06
N TRP A 706 4.68 -2.61 -27.04
CA TRP A 706 5.83 -2.05 -26.36
C TRP A 706 5.46 -0.87 -25.48
N GLN A 707 5.78 -0.96 -24.20
CA GLN A 707 5.61 0.12 -23.24
C GLN A 707 6.93 0.40 -22.54
N ILE A 708 7.22 1.68 -22.32
CA ILE A 708 8.30 2.14 -21.44
C ILE A 708 7.72 3.05 -20.37
N GLY A 709 8.35 3.05 -19.23
CA GLY A 709 8.01 4.00 -18.20
C GLY A 709 9.12 4.13 -17.17
N GLY A 710 8.94 5.07 -16.26
CA GLY A 710 9.91 5.28 -15.21
C GLY A 710 9.69 6.53 -14.39
N ILE A 711 10.52 6.65 -13.38
CA ILE A 711 10.48 7.69 -12.35
C ILE A 711 11.87 8.26 -12.20
N VAL A 712 11.94 9.57 -12.04
CA VAL A 712 13.14 10.27 -11.58
C VAL A 712 12.74 11.06 -10.35
N SER A 713 13.49 10.91 -9.26
CA SER A 713 13.30 11.73 -8.06
C SER A 713 14.64 12.16 -7.48
N TRP A 714 14.77 13.46 -7.25
CA TRP A 714 15.91 14.07 -6.61
C TRP A 714 15.42 15.06 -5.55
N ASN A 715 16.00 14.98 -4.39
CA ASN A 715 15.77 15.93 -3.30
C ASN A 715 17.05 16.18 -2.52
N GLU A 716 17.15 17.37 -1.94
CA GLU A 716 18.17 17.78 -0.98
C GLU A 716 17.53 18.47 0.20
N GLY A 717 18.27 18.56 1.29
CA GLY A 717 17.79 19.22 2.50
C GLY A 717 18.91 19.63 3.44
N ASP A 718 18.59 20.63 4.24
CA ASP A 718 19.54 21.26 5.16
C ASP A 718 18.87 21.53 6.51
N SER A 719 19.67 21.57 7.58
CA SER A 719 19.28 21.93 8.95
C SER A 719 20.27 22.91 9.56
N ASP A 720 19.76 23.86 10.32
CA ASP A 720 20.55 24.81 11.10
C ASP A 720 20.54 24.36 12.57
N ASN A 721 21.45 23.44 12.91
CA ASN A 721 21.43 22.70 14.19
C ASN A 721 21.88 23.52 15.41
N ASP A 722 22.52 24.63 15.22
CA ASP A 722 23.06 25.54 16.26
C ASP A 722 22.44 26.95 16.25
N ASP A 723 21.46 27.18 15.35
CA ASP A 723 20.69 28.43 15.21
C ASP A 723 21.57 29.65 14.94
N ASP A 724 22.68 29.44 14.20
CA ASP A 724 23.60 30.52 13.81
C ASP A 724 23.30 31.08 12.41
N GLY A 725 22.37 30.47 11.68
CA GLY A 725 21.97 30.81 10.34
C GLY A 725 22.76 30.10 9.23
N ASP A 726 23.69 29.21 9.60
CA ASP A 726 24.45 28.38 8.66
C ASP A 726 23.82 26.96 8.57
N PHE A 727 23.26 26.69 7.41
CA PHE A 727 22.54 25.45 7.16
C PHE A 727 23.46 24.37 6.67
N GLN A 728 23.55 23.28 7.43
CA GLN A 728 24.29 22.08 7.08
C GLN A 728 23.42 21.00 6.40
N PRO A 729 23.95 20.15 5.52
CA PRO A 729 23.19 19.10 4.87
C PRO A 729 22.53 18.16 5.88
N LEU A 730 21.32 17.73 5.58
CA LEU A 730 20.68 16.62 6.31
C LEU A 730 21.34 15.30 5.95
N SER A 731 21.38 14.38 6.90
CA SER A 731 21.97 13.04 6.72
C SER A 731 21.28 12.23 5.62
N THR A 732 21.98 11.26 5.06
CA THR A 732 21.42 10.30 4.07
C THR A 732 20.32 9.42 4.67
N GLY A 733 20.26 9.29 6.01
CA GLY A 733 19.13 8.66 6.69
C GLY A 733 17.80 9.38 6.47
N GLN A 734 17.83 10.69 6.22
CA GLN A 734 16.64 11.51 5.89
C GLN A 734 16.54 11.81 4.40
N ILE A 735 17.61 12.29 3.77
CA ILE A 735 17.67 12.68 2.37
C ILE A 735 18.32 11.58 1.56
N GLN A 736 17.52 10.90 0.75
CA GLN A 736 18.00 9.80 -0.06
C GLN A 736 18.70 10.31 -1.33
N PRO A 737 19.68 9.56 -1.88
CA PRO A 737 20.32 9.88 -3.15
C PRO A 737 19.34 9.97 -4.32
N LEU A 738 19.75 10.58 -5.43
CA LEU A 738 19.00 10.54 -6.70
C LEU A 738 18.55 9.10 -6.99
N LYS A 739 17.26 8.93 -7.26
CA LYS A 739 16.66 7.66 -7.66
C LYS A 739 16.09 7.76 -9.06
N VAL A 740 16.45 6.79 -9.89
CA VAL A 740 15.84 6.59 -11.21
C VAL A 740 15.35 5.15 -11.27
N THR A 741 14.08 4.97 -11.57
CA THR A 741 13.55 3.67 -11.96
C THR A 741 13.08 3.75 -13.40
N ALA A 742 13.26 2.69 -14.16
CA ALA A 742 12.79 2.61 -15.54
C ALA A 742 12.34 1.18 -15.83
N TYR A 743 11.36 1.03 -16.71
CA TYR A 743 10.98 -0.29 -17.21
C TYR A 743 10.75 -0.28 -18.71
N LEU A 744 10.99 -1.43 -19.31
CA LEU A 744 10.64 -1.75 -20.69
C LEU A 744 9.77 -3.01 -20.66
N GLU A 745 8.55 -2.90 -21.13
CA GLU A 745 7.61 -4.01 -21.20
C GLU A 745 7.29 -4.37 -22.64
N ASN A 746 7.19 -5.66 -22.92
CA ASN A 746 6.86 -6.21 -24.23
C ASN A 746 5.80 -7.30 -24.13
N GLN A 747 4.69 -7.10 -24.83
CA GLN A 747 3.70 -8.14 -25.09
C GLN A 747 4.19 -9.02 -26.25
N THR A 748 4.98 -10.06 -25.93
CA THR A 748 5.61 -10.94 -26.93
C THR A 748 4.58 -11.80 -27.68
N ALA A 749 3.50 -12.17 -26.99
CA ALA A 749 2.34 -12.86 -27.55
C ALA A 749 1.11 -12.51 -26.72
N PRO A 750 -0.11 -12.75 -27.16
CA PRO A 750 -1.34 -12.41 -26.40
C PRO A 750 -1.34 -12.92 -24.95
N ASP A 751 -0.71 -14.05 -24.72
CA ASP A 751 -0.63 -14.72 -23.41
C ASP A 751 0.77 -14.64 -22.77
N TRP A 752 1.68 -13.79 -23.30
CA TRP A 752 3.06 -13.74 -22.83
C TRP A 752 3.60 -12.30 -22.81
N ARG A 753 3.82 -11.77 -21.59
CA ARG A 753 4.35 -10.45 -21.33
C ARG A 753 5.69 -10.54 -20.62
N ASN A 754 6.63 -9.70 -21.01
CA ASN A 754 7.97 -9.63 -20.46
C ASN A 754 8.28 -8.20 -20.01
N ARG A 755 8.91 -8.03 -18.86
CA ARG A 755 9.33 -6.74 -18.33
C ARG A 755 10.79 -6.80 -17.90
N LEU A 756 11.56 -5.83 -18.35
CA LEU A 756 12.87 -5.48 -17.79
C LEU A 756 12.69 -4.22 -16.96
N GLN A 757 13.20 -4.23 -15.77
CA GLN A 757 13.08 -3.11 -14.82
C GLN A 757 14.47 -2.76 -14.29
N LEU A 758 14.79 -1.47 -14.26
CA LEU A 758 16.06 -0.91 -13.83
C LEU A 758 15.84 0.00 -12.64
N LEU A 759 16.63 -0.17 -11.59
CA LEU A 759 16.80 0.78 -10.50
C LEU A 759 18.21 1.34 -10.57
N VAL A 760 18.36 2.67 -10.56
CA VAL A 760 19.62 3.38 -10.39
C VAL A 760 19.53 4.29 -9.18
N VAL A 761 20.46 4.15 -8.27
CA VAL A 761 20.62 5.03 -7.13
C VAL A 761 21.94 5.78 -7.28
N GLY A 762 21.88 7.10 -7.24
CA GLY A 762 23.03 7.98 -7.44
C GLY A 762 23.99 7.99 -6.25
N SER A 763 25.15 8.58 -6.42
CA SER A 763 26.04 8.89 -5.31
C SER A 763 25.56 10.09 -4.52
N ARG A 764 25.91 10.16 -3.24
CA ARG A 764 25.72 11.32 -2.38
C ARG A 764 26.86 11.41 -1.38
N ASP A 765 27.63 12.47 -1.46
CA ASP A 765 28.81 12.75 -0.65
C ASP A 765 28.69 14.05 0.17
N ARG A 766 27.72 14.92 -0.16
CA ARG A 766 27.54 16.24 0.46
C ARG A 766 27.47 16.20 1.99
N ALA A 767 26.70 15.28 2.57
CA ALA A 767 26.60 15.14 4.02
C ALA A 767 27.88 14.55 4.65
N PHE A 768 28.65 13.77 3.89
CA PHE A 768 29.96 13.27 4.30
C PHE A 768 31.04 14.36 4.26
N GLU A 769 31.04 15.21 3.24
CA GLU A 769 31.99 16.33 3.12
C GLU A 769 31.83 17.37 4.25
N GLU A 770 30.65 17.47 4.84
CA GLU A 770 30.32 18.37 5.97
C GLU A 770 30.28 17.62 7.33
N ASP A 771 30.88 16.43 7.42
CA ASP A 771 30.99 15.61 8.63
C ASP A 771 29.65 15.22 9.29
N VAL A 772 28.53 15.25 8.52
CA VAL A 772 27.21 14.84 8.99
C VAL A 772 27.01 13.34 8.85
N ASP A 773 27.39 12.78 7.70
CA ASP A 773 27.41 11.33 7.46
C ASP A 773 28.82 10.76 7.72
N VAL A 774 28.87 9.51 8.17
CA VAL A 774 30.15 8.82 8.48
C VAL A 774 30.83 8.22 7.24
N SER A 775 30.11 8.13 6.11
CA SER A 775 30.62 7.64 4.83
C SER A 775 29.84 8.21 3.65
N PRO A 776 30.50 8.39 2.47
CA PRO A 776 29.79 8.76 1.26
C PRO A 776 28.95 7.59 0.74
N ILE A 777 27.90 7.89 -0.01
CA ILE A 777 27.09 6.89 -0.70
C ILE A 777 27.60 6.75 -2.14
N ASN A 778 28.00 5.55 -2.51
CA ASN A 778 28.36 5.19 -3.87
C ASN A 778 27.12 4.77 -4.66
N SER A 779 27.10 5.16 -5.93
CA SER A 779 26.00 4.78 -6.84
C SER A 779 25.98 3.27 -7.12
N TYR A 780 24.78 2.75 -7.36
CA TYR A 780 24.57 1.38 -7.81
C TYR A 780 23.39 1.28 -8.77
N ALA A 781 23.36 0.17 -9.51
CA ALA A 781 22.26 -0.13 -10.42
C ALA A 781 21.87 -1.60 -10.31
N VAL A 782 20.57 -1.87 -10.36
CA VAL A 782 20.00 -3.21 -10.31
C VAL A 782 19.08 -3.39 -11.50
N LEU A 783 19.23 -4.50 -12.21
CA LEU A 783 18.37 -4.87 -13.33
C LEU A 783 17.61 -6.14 -12.97
N ASP A 784 16.29 -6.09 -13.07
CA ASP A 784 15.41 -7.22 -12.81
C ASP A 784 14.67 -7.62 -14.10
N TYR A 785 14.24 -8.88 -14.16
CA TYR A 785 13.46 -9.41 -15.25
C TYR A 785 12.24 -10.16 -14.74
N LEU A 786 11.08 -9.89 -15.34
CA LEU A 786 9.81 -10.58 -15.06
C LEU A 786 9.21 -11.09 -16.38
N SER A 787 8.82 -12.35 -16.40
CA SER A 787 8.04 -12.98 -17.47
C SER A 787 6.71 -13.47 -16.90
N ARG A 788 5.61 -13.08 -17.54
CA ARG A 788 4.25 -13.49 -17.20
C ARG A 788 3.61 -14.21 -18.36
N ILE A 789 3.22 -15.45 -18.14
CA ILE A 789 2.71 -16.37 -19.17
C ILE A 789 1.36 -16.91 -18.70
N LYS A 790 0.31 -16.67 -19.49
CA LYS A 790 -0.98 -17.32 -19.26
C LYS A 790 -0.87 -18.79 -19.63
N LEU A 791 -1.05 -19.67 -18.66
CA LEU A 791 -0.88 -21.12 -18.83
C LEU A 791 -2.15 -21.84 -18.36
N GLY A 792 -2.95 -22.26 -19.30
CA GLY A 792 -4.25 -22.87 -19.04
C GLY A 792 -5.23 -21.84 -18.42
N GLN A 793 -5.79 -22.16 -17.27
CA GLN A 793 -6.67 -21.26 -16.51
C GLN A 793 -5.91 -20.34 -15.53
N GLY A 794 -4.60 -20.46 -15.47
CA GLY A 794 -3.77 -19.71 -14.53
C GLY A 794 -2.67 -18.92 -15.21
N THR A 795 -1.89 -18.21 -14.40
CA THR A 795 -0.77 -17.39 -14.84
C THR A 795 0.52 -17.85 -14.16
N LEU A 796 1.52 -18.18 -14.96
CA LEU A 796 2.88 -18.45 -14.52
C LEU A 796 3.68 -17.16 -14.57
N GLN A 797 4.34 -16.83 -13.47
CA GLN A 797 5.25 -15.69 -13.37
C GLN A 797 6.65 -16.19 -13.00
N ILE A 798 7.66 -15.71 -13.74
CA ILE A 798 9.07 -16.04 -13.53
C ILE A 798 9.80 -14.72 -13.32
N GLY A 799 10.27 -14.47 -12.11
CA GLY A 799 11.05 -13.29 -11.76
C GLY A 799 12.52 -13.62 -11.55
N VAL A 800 13.40 -12.78 -12.06
CA VAL A 800 14.83 -12.81 -11.76
C VAL A 800 15.24 -11.44 -11.24
N GLU A 801 15.49 -11.36 -9.96
CA GLU A 801 16.01 -10.17 -9.28
C GLU A 801 17.53 -10.10 -9.48
N ASN A 802 18.08 -8.88 -9.61
CA ASN A 802 19.50 -8.62 -9.81
C ASN A 802 20.08 -9.49 -10.94
N LEU A 803 19.49 -9.41 -12.12
CA LEU A 803 19.79 -10.24 -13.30
C LEU A 803 21.28 -10.25 -13.66
N LEU A 804 21.97 -9.11 -13.46
CA LEU A 804 23.39 -8.96 -13.75
C LEU A 804 24.30 -9.45 -12.63
N ASP A 805 23.74 -9.86 -11.48
CA ASP A 805 24.47 -10.32 -10.29
C ASP A 805 25.45 -9.27 -9.76
N ASN A 806 25.02 -8.00 -9.72
CA ASN A 806 25.83 -6.91 -9.22
C ASN A 806 25.97 -7.00 -7.71
N GLN A 807 27.23 -6.88 -7.23
CA GLN A 807 27.50 -6.73 -5.79
C GLN A 807 27.31 -5.26 -5.40
N TYR A 808 26.42 -4.98 -4.45
CA TYR A 808 26.20 -3.63 -3.94
C TYR A 808 25.70 -3.64 -2.49
N LEU A 809 25.87 -2.50 -1.82
CA LEU A 809 25.26 -2.23 -0.54
C LEU A 809 24.12 -1.21 -0.76
N PRO A 810 22.90 -1.43 -0.24
CA PRO A 810 21.86 -0.41 -0.24
C PRO A 810 22.35 0.90 0.41
N ALA A 811 21.80 2.05 -0.01
CA ALA A 811 22.22 3.35 0.52
C ALA A 811 22.23 3.41 2.06
N VAL A 812 21.19 2.86 2.72
CA VAL A 812 21.11 2.79 4.18
C VAL A 812 22.20 1.91 4.81
N SER A 813 22.64 0.87 4.12
CA SER A 813 23.74 0.01 4.58
C SER A 813 25.10 0.71 4.44
N GLN A 814 25.27 1.48 3.37
CA GLN A 814 26.51 2.27 3.16
C GLN A 814 26.67 3.35 4.22
N SER A 815 25.60 4.03 4.63
CA SER A 815 25.65 5.05 5.70
C SER A 815 26.04 4.47 7.06
N SER A 816 26.00 3.14 7.23
CA SER A 816 26.38 2.44 8.47
C SER A 816 27.82 1.91 8.47
N LEU A 817 28.57 2.02 7.35
CA LEU A 817 29.90 1.38 7.19
C LEU A 817 30.95 1.85 8.19
N ALA A 818 30.99 3.15 8.47
CA ALA A 818 32.00 3.76 9.32
C ALA A 818 31.48 4.12 10.72
N GLY A 819 30.17 3.89 10.97
CA GLY A 819 29.56 4.24 12.24
C GLY A 819 29.77 3.20 13.33
N ASN A 820 29.18 3.47 14.50
CA ASN A 820 29.22 2.60 15.67
C ASN A 820 28.49 1.24 15.49
N LEU A 821 27.89 1.00 14.30
CA LEU A 821 27.13 -0.20 13.99
C LEU A 821 27.56 -0.83 12.65
N PRO A 822 28.85 -1.19 12.45
CA PRO A 822 29.33 -1.77 11.19
C PRO A 822 28.63 -3.10 10.83
N GLN A 823 27.99 -3.78 11.79
CA GLN A 823 27.16 -4.96 11.55
C GLN A 823 25.91 -4.65 10.69
N ASN A 824 25.50 -3.41 10.53
CA ASN A 824 24.39 -3.00 9.67
C ASN A 824 24.82 -2.73 8.21
N ALA A 825 26.11 -2.79 7.91
CA ALA A 825 26.67 -2.63 6.57
C ALA A 825 26.58 -3.94 5.78
N PHE A 826 25.37 -4.43 5.52
CA PHE A 826 25.16 -5.69 4.80
C PHE A 826 25.01 -5.44 3.30
N ALA A 827 25.46 -6.41 2.50
CA ALA A 827 25.24 -6.42 1.06
C ALA A 827 23.80 -6.76 0.70
N ALA A 828 23.37 -6.31 -0.46
CA ALA A 828 22.10 -6.71 -1.04
C ALA A 828 22.14 -8.15 -1.56
N SER A 829 20.97 -8.72 -1.84
CA SER A 829 20.89 -10.03 -2.45
C SER A 829 21.55 -10.02 -3.84
N GLY A 830 22.32 -11.05 -4.15
CA GLY A 830 22.73 -11.41 -5.50
C GLY A 830 21.51 -11.89 -6.32
N ARG A 831 21.80 -12.58 -7.43
CA ARG A 831 20.74 -13.05 -8.33
C ARG A 831 19.81 -14.04 -7.64
N ARG A 832 18.49 -13.73 -7.68
CA ARG A 832 17.43 -14.61 -7.14
C ARG A 832 16.42 -14.95 -8.23
N LEU A 833 15.95 -16.20 -8.23
CA LEU A 833 14.88 -16.68 -9.09
C LEU A 833 13.61 -16.88 -8.25
N THR A 834 12.48 -16.42 -8.76
CA THR A 834 11.17 -16.69 -8.20
C THR A 834 10.24 -17.23 -9.29
N ILE A 835 9.49 -18.26 -8.98
CA ILE A 835 8.49 -18.87 -9.87
C ILE A 835 7.18 -18.94 -9.12
N ASN A 836 6.16 -18.27 -9.62
CA ASN A 836 4.82 -18.23 -9.05
C ASN A 836 3.80 -18.76 -10.08
N TYR A 837 2.82 -19.49 -9.59
CA TYR A 837 1.66 -19.87 -10.39
C TYR A 837 0.39 -19.46 -9.66
N SER A 838 -0.44 -18.66 -10.30
CA SER A 838 -1.75 -18.24 -9.80
C SER A 838 -2.87 -18.82 -10.66
N LEU A 839 -3.91 -19.32 -10.01
CA LEU A 839 -5.10 -19.89 -10.63
C LEU A 839 -6.33 -19.19 -10.06
N SER A 840 -7.15 -18.60 -10.92
CA SER A 840 -8.46 -18.05 -10.57
C SER A 840 -9.57 -18.96 -11.10
N TRP A 841 -10.60 -19.22 -10.28
CA TRP A 841 -11.68 -20.18 -10.58
C TRP A 841 -12.96 -19.83 -9.84
#